data_0462240e68ea28a4de8ab20048112df3
#
_entry.id   0462240e68ea28a4de8ab20048112df3
#
_cell.length_a   1.000
_cell.length_b   1.000
_cell.length_c   1.000
_cell.angle_alpha   90.00
_cell.angle_beta   90.00
_cell.angle_gamma   90.00
#
_symmetry.space_group_name_H-M   'P 1'
#
loop_
_entity.id
_entity.type
_entity.pdbx_description
1 polymer ?
#
loop_
_entity_poly.entity_id
_entity_poly.type
_entity_poly.pdbx_seq_one_letter_code
_entity_poly.pdbx_strand_id
1 'polypeptide(L)'
;MEKIILVDGNNLLFRSYYATAYSGNFMKNSKGFPTNALYGFTNMINKIINEECPTYMIVAFDKGKTFRHEKYEQYKDGRIEMPDELKVQFPLAKELLTNMGIKYYECDNYEADDIIGTFAKYCDEEEDFIGTIVSSDKDLLQLISHDVDIKLLKQKDYIRYNEKSFKEAYGIEPINIIDLKALMGDSSDNIPGVKGIGEKTALKLLHDYKTLNGVYDNLDKLTPKMREKLENDKDNAYMSYDLATIYKEVPMEISIPDIKLKNKNSDKLNEMYKELEFYSFLKKEEKKVDNNIEVKIIENTSEINVQKDSAYYLEILGTNYHSSKILGMAIYNEDNSFYIPFQILEKKHDFLDKLKYTYDYKKNYVALKKHNINILNTNFDTMIAGYLLEYNIKEDISYLANSFNYNIPFYDEMYLKNKSKSLYEEEDIKKTAKAALLKAKFIYETKNIFEEKLKEEKLLDLFEEIEMPLSKVLGDMEYNGVLIDQNELNKLGEEFKIKIELLEQSIYNDAGEKFNISSPKQLGEILFDKLQLPHGKKNKSGYSTSIDVLNKLLGKHPIIEKIIEYRTINKLYTTYVEGLKNAICRDGKIHTIYTQTLTRTGRLSSIEPNLQNIPIRNEYGALIRKAFIPSENGIIMSGDYSQIELRILSHMANIDSLKKAFYDNIDIHTKTASDIFKIPTDLVDKKMRRIAKAVNFGIIYGISSFGLSENLHIRPKEAKEFIDSYLQTYPGVKQYMDDTIKKAYEDGYVRTLFNRKRTIGELQNKNYMIRQSGERIALNTPIQGTSADIIKKAMIEIAKKLEQEKMQTKMIIQVHDELVFDVPNNEKEKIEKIIKDIMENVCELSVPLNVEIAYGKNWREAK
;
A
#
# COMPACT_ATOMS: atom_id res chain seq x y z
N MET A 1 -24.81 8.55 -36.86
CA MET A 1 -24.11 7.24 -36.67
C MET A 1 -24.26 6.81 -35.22
N GLU A 2 -24.76 5.61 -34.99
CA GLU A 2 -24.90 5.01 -33.66
C GLU A 2 -23.62 4.33 -33.23
N LYS A 3 -23.31 4.34 -31.94
CA LYS A 3 -22.01 3.90 -31.43
C LYS A 3 -22.08 2.50 -30.87
N ILE A 4 -21.18 1.62 -31.35
CA ILE A 4 -20.96 0.25 -30.87
C ILE A 4 -19.65 0.19 -30.11
N ILE A 5 -19.67 -0.31 -28.87
CA ILE A 5 -18.46 -0.61 -28.09
C ILE A 5 -18.21 -2.11 -28.10
N LEU A 6 -17.01 -2.48 -28.52
CA LEU A 6 -16.54 -3.86 -28.66
C LEU A 6 -15.44 -4.10 -27.61
N VAL A 7 -15.72 -4.92 -26.61
CA VAL A 7 -14.80 -5.13 -25.47
C VAL A 7 -14.27 -6.55 -25.45
N ASP A 8 -12.96 -6.68 -25.33
CA ASP A 8 -12.30 -7.94 -25.01
C ASP A 8 -12.41 -8.24 -23.50
N GLY A 9 -13.32 -9.13 -23.15
CA GLY A 9 -13.65 -9.46 -21.77
C GLY A 9 -12.55 -10.21 -21.03
N ASN A 10 -11.87 -11.13 -21.72
CA ASN A 10 -10.73 -11.86 -21.17
C ASN A 10 -9.61 -10.90 -20.80
N ASN A 11 -9.17 -10.09 -21.73
CA ASN A 11 -8.11 -9.12 -21.53
C ASN A 11 -8.44 -8.16 -20.37
N LEU A 12 -9.68 -7.68 -20.32
CA LEU A 12 -10.11 -6.73 -19.27
C LEU A 12 -10.11 -7.36 -17.88
N LEU A 13 -10.56 -8.63 -17.74
CA LEU A 13 -10.53 -9.36 -16.47
C LEU A 13 -9.10 -9.70 -16.02
N PHE A 14 -8.27 -10.21 -16.93
CA PHE A 14 -6.85 -10.49 -16.65
C PHE A 14 -6.12 -9.22 -16.19
N ARG A 15 -6.31 -8.14 -16.91
CA ARG A 15 -5.74 -6.85 -16.57
C ARG A 15 -6.16 -6.36 -15.17
N SER A 16 -7.46 -6.47 -14.87
CA SER A 16 -8.02 -6.08 -13.57
C SER A 16 -7.46 -6.92 -12.43
N TYR A 17 -7.28 -8.22 -12.65
CA TYR A 17 -6.64 -9.12 -11.70
C TYR A 17 -5.19 -8.73 -11.42
N TYR A 18 -4.37 -8.62 -12.47
CA TYR A 18 -2.94 -8.34 -12.30
C TYR A 18 -2.63 -6.91 -11.84
N ALA A 19 -3.54 -5.96 -12.02
CA ALA A 19 -3.37 -4.60 -11.49
C ALA A 19 -3.23 -4.57 -9.96
N THR A 20 -3.78 -5.55 -9.26
CA THR A 20 -3.81 -5.65 -7.79
C THR A 20 -3.06 -6.85 -7.23
N ALA A 21 -2.78 -7.88 -8.04
CA ALA A 21 -2.16 -9.13 -7.61
C ALA A 21 -0.66 -9.00 -7.22
N TYR A 22 0.02 -7.95 -7.68
CA TYR A 22 1.47 -7.74 -7.44
C TYR A 22 1.85 -7.52 -5.96
N SER A 23 0.90 -7.08 -5.14
CA SER A 23 1.15 -6.85 -3.70
C SER A 23 0.94 -8.10 -2.83
N GLY A 24 0.53 -9.22 -3.40
CA GLY A 24 0.17 -10.44 -2.66
C GLY A 24 -1.10 -10.32 -1.79
N ASN A 25 -1.66 -9.14 -1.70
CA ASN A 25 -2.81 -8.80 -0.86
C ASN A 25 -3.96 -8.31 -1.75
N PHE A 26 -4.49 -9.20 -2.59
CA PHE A 26 -5.61 -8.85 -3.45
C PHE A 26 -6.94 -8.85 -2.68
N MET A 27 -7.84 -7.99 -3.13
CA MET A 27 -9.14 -7.76 -2.54
C MET A 27 -9.98 -9.05 -2.50
N LYS A 28 -10.53 -9.37 -1.33
CA LYS A 28 -11.46 -10.47 -1.07
C LYS A 28 -12.66 -9.93 -0.29
N ASN A 29 -13.81 -10.58 -0.41
CA ASN A 29 -14.91 -10.31 0.50
C ASN A 29 -14.69 -11.00 1.87
N SER A 30 -15.55 -10.72 2.85
CA SER A 30 -15.48 -11.29 4.21
C SER A 30 -15.52 -12.83 4.25
N LYS A 31 -16.07 -13.47 3.21
CA LYS A 31 -16.10 -14.93 3.03
C LYS A 31 -14.80 -15.46 2.40
N GLY A 32 -13.80 -14.63 2.16
CA GLY A 32 -12.53 -15.03 1.55
C GLY A 32 -12.57 -15.22 0.03
N PHE A 33 -13.68 -14.92 -0.63
CA PHE A 33 -13.82 -15.02 -2.08
C PHE A 33 -13.02 -13.89 -2.77
N PRO A 34 -12.16 -14.18 -3.77
CA PRO A 34 -11.40 -13.16 -4.48
C PRO A 34 -12.32 -12.28 -5.34
N THR A 35 -12.22 -10.97 -5.19
CA THR A 35 -13.12 -9.99 -5.83
C THR A 35 -12.38 -8.92 -6.62
N ASN A 36 -11.06 -8.96 -6.60
CA ASN A 36 -10.19 -7.92 -7.19
C ASN A 36 -10.36 -7.74 -8.70
N ALA A 37 -10.46 -8.84 -9.46
CA ALA A 37 -10.68 -8.77 -10.91
C ALA A 37 -12.08 -8.21 -11.22
N LEU A 38 -13.11 -8.70 -10.53
CA LEU A 38 -14.49 -8.21 -10.69
C LEU A 38 -14.63 -6.73 -10.36
N TYR A 39 -13.98 -6.26 -9.29
CA TYR A 39 -14.01 -4.85 -8.91
C TYR A 39 -13.37 -3.96 -9.98
N GLY A 40 -12.17 -4.34 -10.45
CA GLY A 40 -11.47 -3.62 -11.51
C GLY A 40 -12.24 -3.63 -12.83
N PHE A 41 -12.79 -4.79 -13.19
CA PHE A 41 -13.62 -4.99 -14.37
C PHE A 41 -14.88 -4.11 -14.34
N THR A 42 -15.61 -4.11 -13.22
CA THR A 42 -16.80 -3.28 -13.03
C THR A 42 -16.49 -1.78 -13.16
N ASN A 43 -15.38 -1.34 -12.56
CA ASN A 43 -14.91 0.04 -12.70
C ASN A 43 -14.64 0.41 -14.17
N MET A 44 -13.94 -0.47 -14.90
CA MET A 44 -13.60 -0.22 -16.32
C MET A 44 -14.84 -0.18 -17.20
N ILE A 45 -15.77 -1.14 -17.04
CA ILE A 45 -17.03 -1.17 -17.79
C ILE A 45 -17.84 0.11 -17.53
N ASN A 46 -18.00 0.52 -16.27
CA ASN A 46 -18.71 1.76 -15.94
C ASN A 46 -18.00 3.01 -16.53
N LYS A 47 -16.67 3.03 -16.49
CA LYS A 47 -15.86 4.11 -17.09
C LYS A 47 -16.08 4.20 -18.61
N ILE A 48 -16.03 3.06 -19.31
CA ILE A 48 -16.26 2.96 -20.76
C ILE A 48 -17.65 3.49 -21.10
N ILE A 49 -18.70 3.04 -20.41
CA ILE A 49 -20.08 3.50 -20.65
C ILE A 49 -20.21 5.01 -20.45
N ASN A 50 -19.63 5.55 -19.38
CA ASN A 50 -19.71 6.98 -19.06
C ASN A 50 -18.91 7.86 -20.02
N GLU A 51 -17.76 7.39 -20.50
CA GLU A 51 -16.92 8.18 -21.44
C GLU A 51 -17.41 8.10 -22.87
N GLU A 52 -17.89 6.92 -23.31
CA GLU A 52 -18.21 6.66 -24.71
C GLU A 52 -19.72 6.80 -25.01
N CYS A 53 -20.59 6.77 -24.00
CA CYS A 53 -22.06 6.86 -24.11
C CYS A 53 -22.64 6.00 -25.23
N PRO A 54 -22.37 4.67 -25.25
CA PRO A 54 -22.73 3.82 -26.39
C PRO A 54 -24.24 3.52 -26.48
N THR A 55 -24.74 3.36 -27.70
CA THR A 55 -26.08 2.79 -27.94
C THR A 55 -26.04 1.26 -27.89
N TYR A 56 -24.93 0.68 -28.35
CA TYR A 56 -24.69 -0.77 -28.41
C TYR A 56 -23.40 -1.15 -27.74
N MET A 57 -23.38 -2.29 -27.05
CA MET A 57 -22.17 -2.79 -26.38
C MET A 57 -22.17 -4.30 -26.30
N ILE A 58 -21.03 -4.90 -26.67
CA ILE A 58 -20.77 -6.33 -26.48
C ILE A 58 -19.44 -6.53 -25.77
N VAL A 59 -19.41 -7.55 -24.90
CA VAL A 59 -18.18 -8.06 -24.27
C VAL A 59 -17.94 -9.48 -24.74
N ALA A 60 -16.90 -9.69 -25.54
CA ALA A 60 -16.53 -10.97 -26.09
C ALA A 60 -15.63 -11.76 -25.11
N PHE A 61 -15.84 -13.06 -25.02
CA PHE A 61 -15.02 -13.98 -24.23
C PHE A 61 -14.55 -15.16 -25.07
N ASP A 62 -13.36 -15.69 -24.76
CA ASP A 62 -12.84 -16.93 -25.33
C ASP A 62 -13.56 -18.16 -24.74
N LYS A 63 -13.76 -19.18 -25.57
CA LYS A 63 -14.38 -20.44 -25.19
C LYS A 63 -13.58 -21.63 -25.68
N GLY A 64 -12.64 -22.11 -24.87
CA GLY A 64 -11.89 -23.33 -25.13
C GLY A 64 -10.87 -23.25 -26.27
N LYS A 65 -10.65 -24.38 -26.97
CA LYS A 65 -9.76 -24.48 -28.12
C LYS A 65 -10.45 -23.95 -29.37
N THR A 66 -9.67 -23.40 -30.30
CA THR A 66 -10.16 -22.76 -31.51
C THR A 66 -9.55 -23.39 -32.76
N PHE A 67 -10.05 -23.06 -33.96
CA PHE A 67 -9.53 -23.54 -35.23
C PHE A 67 -8.02 -23.28 -35.43
N ARG A 68 -7.46 -22.28 -34.70
CA ARG A 68 -6.01 -22.01 -34.72
C ARG A 68 -5.21 -23.15 -34.06
N HIS A 69 -5.75 -23.82 -33.05
CA HIS A 69 -5.12 -25.00 -32.44
C HIS A 69 -5.16 -26.23 -33.37
N GLU A 70 -6.18 -26.32 -34.28
CA GLU A 70 -6.24 -27.36 -35.28
C GLU A 70 -5.18 -27.13 -36.37
N LYS A 71 -4.93 -25.85 -36.72
CA LYS A 71 -3.91 -25.49 -37.73
C LYS A 71 -2.48 -25.60 -37.19
N TYR A 72 -2.28 -25.27 -35.89
CA TYR A 72 -0.98 -25.29 -35.23
C TYR A 72 -1.16 -25.75 -33.77
N GLU A 73 -0.82 -27.02 -33.52
CA GLU A 73 -1.04 -27.67 -32.24
C GLU A 73 -0.36 -26.94 -31.05
N GLN A 74 0.79 -26.27 -31.31
CA GLN A 74 1.55 -25.51 -30.34
C GLN A 74 1.06 -24.06 -30.14
N TYR A 75 -0.06 -23.67 -30.79
CA TYR A 75 -0.62 -22.34 -30.65
C TYR A 75 -1.00 -22.07 -29.19
N LYS A 76 -0.51 -20.92 -28.65
CA LYS A 76 -0.66 -20.54 -27.24
C LYS A 76 -0.03 -21.50 -26.22
N ASP A 77 0.83 -22.46 -26.65
CA ASP A 77 1.61 -23.28 -25.73
C ASP A 77 2.58 -22.42 -24.92
N GLY A 78 2.74 -22.75 -23.63
CA GLY A 78 3.60 -22.00 -22.72
C GLY A 78 2.95 -20.75 -22.08
N ARG A 79 1.69 -20.45 -22.38
CA ARG A 79 0.93 -19.47 -21.59
C ARG A 79 0.81 -19.95 -20.15
N ILE A 80 1.04 -19.03 -19.20
CA ILE A 80 0.85 -19.32 -17.77
C ILE A 80 -0.61 -19.69 -17.54
N GLU A 81 -0.81 -20.81 -16.87
CA GLU A 81 -2.17 -21.26 -16.50
C GLU A 81 -2.90 -20.19 -15.70
N MET A 82 -4.17 -19.99 -16.00
CA MET A 82 -5.01 -18.99 -15.32
C MET A 82 -5.08 -19.30 -13.81
N PRO A 83 -4.74 -18.33 -12.93
CA PRO A 83 -4.85 -18.52 -11.49
C PRO A 83 -6.27 -18.92 -11.08
N ASP A 84 -6.40 -19.87 -10.15
CA ASP A 84 -7.70 -20.35 -9.66
C ASP A 84 -8.54 -19.19 -9.09
N GLU A 85 -7.91 -18.22 -8.43
CA GLU A 85 -8.56 -17.03 -7.91
C GLU A 85 -9.17 -16.13 -9.00
N LEU A 86 -8.60 -16.13 -10.20
CA LEU A 86 -9.18 -15.43 -11.35
C LEU A 86 -10.28 -16.27 -12.01
N LYS A 87 -10.05 -17.58 -12.16
CA LYS A 87 -10.97 -18.51 -12.82
C LYS A 87 -12.38 -18.51 -12.21
N VAL A 88 -12.45 -18.45 -10.87
CA VAL A 88 -13.74 -18.40 -10.16
C VAL A 88 -14.50 -17.08 -10.35
N GLN A 89 -13.84 -16.01 -10.83
CA GLN A 89 -14.46 -14.70 -11.06
C GLN A 89 -15.11 -14.57 -12.45
N PHE A 90 -14.78 -15.40 -13.44
CA PHE A 90 -15.33 -15.34 -14.79
C PHE A 90 -16.86 -15.53 -14.85
N PRO A 91 -17.45 -16.54 -14.19
CA PRO A 91 -18.90 -16.71 -14.18
C PRO A 91 -19.63 -15.48 -13.63
N LEU A 92 -19.13 -14.93 -12.55
CA LEU A 92 -19.71 -13.73 -11.91
C LEU A 92 -19.55 -12.48 -12.76
N ALA A 93 -18.46 -12.35 -13.55
CA ALA A 93 -18.31 -11.25 -14.50
C ALA A 93 -19.39 -11.30 -15.60
N LYS A 94 -19.72 -12.48 -16.10
CA LYS A 94 -20.78 -12.68 -17.11
C LYS A 94 -22.17 -12.38 -16.53
N GLU A 95 -22.43 -12.81 -15.31
CA GLU A 95 -23.65 -12.49 -14.57
C GLU A 95 -23.79 -10.98 -14.31
N LEU A 96 -22.69 -10.35 -13.91
CA LEU A 96 -22.63 -8.91 -13.68
C LEU A 96 -22.95 -8.13 -14.96
N LEU A 97 -22.36 -8.50 -16.10
CA LEU A 97 -22.67 -7.88 -17.39
C LEU A 97 -24.15 -8.01 -17.74
N THR A 98 -24.72 -9.21 -17.55
CA THR A 98 -26.15 -9.48 -17.79
C THR A 98 -27.02 -8.53 -16.95
N ASN A 99 -26.70 -8.40 -15.66
CA ASN A 99 -27.44 -7.52 -14.75
C ASN A 99 -27.19 -6.02 -15.05
N MET A 100 -26.05 -5.67 -15.65
CA MET A 100 -25.78 -4.32 -16.18
C MET A 100 -26.51 -4.00 -17.50
N GLY A 101 -27.21 -4.97 -18.07
CA GLY A 101 -27.90 -4.84 -19.36
C GLY A 101 -26.96 -4.90 -20.56
N ILE A 102 -25.76 -5.48 -20.38
CA ILE A 102 -24.75 -5.61 -21.41
C ILE A 102 -24.72 -7.04 -21.92
N LYS A 103 -24.73 -7.21 -23.23
CA LYS A 103 -24.59 -8.53 -23.86
C LYS A 103 -23.13 -8.98 -23.76
N TYR A 104 -22.90 -10.17 -23.21
CA TYR A 104 -21.66 -10.91 -23.42
C TYR A 104 -21.89 -12.03 -24.45
N TYR A 105 -20.82 -12.44 -25.12
CA TYR A 105 -20.88 -13.51 -26.08
C TYR A 105 -19.57 -14.32 -26.12
N GLU A 106 -19.70 -15.61 -26.37
CA GLU A 106 -18.61 -16.54 -26.60
C GLU A 106 -19.07 -17.54 -27.69
N CYS A 107 -18.15 -17.94 -28.54
CA CYS A 107 -18.44 -18.83 -29.66
C CYS A 107 -17.48 -20.01 -29.65
N ASP A 108 -18.01 -21.23 -29.84
CA ASP A 108 -17.16 -22.41 -29.98
C ASP A 108 -16.29 -22.29 -31.21
N ASN A 109 -15.04 -22.72 -31.12
CA ASN A 109 -14.04 -22.71 -32.19
C ASN A 109 -13.49 -21.33 -32.59
N TYR A 110 -13.96 -20.22 -32.01
CA TYR A 110 -13.51 -18.86 -32.31
C TYR A 110 -13.05 -18.14 -31.03
N GLU A 111 -12.16 -17.16 -31.21
CA GLU A 111 -11.66 -16.32 -30.11
C GLU A 111 -12.51 -15.05 -29.95
N ALA A 112 -12.37 -14.38 -28.82
CA ALA A 112 -12.99 -13.07 -28.56
C ALA A 112 -12.65 -12.06 -29.65
N ASP A 113 -11.42 -12.10 -30.17
CA ASP A 113 -10.91 -11.21 -31.23
C ASP A 113 -11.66 -11.43 -32.56
N ASP A 114 -12.04 -12.68 -32.87
CA ASP A 114 -12.79 -13.00 -34.09
C ASP A 114 -14.25 -12.46 -33.98
N ILE A 115 -14.85 -12.56 -32.81
CA ILE A 115 -16.18 -11.98 -32.51
C ILE A 115 -16.12 -10.46 -32.67
N ILE A 116 -15.11 -9.81 -32.08
CA ILE A 116 -14.86 -8.37 -32.19
C ILE A 116 -14.63 -7.98 -33.66
N GLY A 117 -13.82 -8.77 -34.37
CA GLY A 117 -13.54 -8.56 -35.80
C GLY A 117 -14.78 -8.62 -36.68
N THR A 118 -15.72 -9.52 -36.36
CA THR A 118 -16.97 -9.65 -37.10
C THR A 118 -17.87 -8.44 -36.90
N PHE A 119 -17.97 -7.90 -35.67
CA PHE A 119 -18.72 -6.67 -35.43
C PHE A 119 -18.01 -5.43 -35.98
N ALA A 120 -16.67 -5.40 -35.98
CA ALA A 120 -15.91 -4.34 -36.62
C ALA A 120 -16.17 -4.28 -38.15
N LYS A 121 -16.19 -5.44 -38.83
CA LYS A 121 -16.56 -5.55 -40.24
C LYS A 121 -17.98 -5.01 -40.45
N TYR A 122 -18.93 -5.32 -39.58
CA TYR A 122 -20.29 -4.81 -39.69
C TYR A 122 -20.32 -3.26 -39.62
N CYS A 123 -19.50 -2.63 -38.76
CA CYS A 123 -19.42 -1.16 -38.73
C CYS A 123 -18.88 -0.57 -40.04
N ASP A 124 -17.98 -1.27 -40.74
CA ASP A 124 -17.45 -0.83 -42.05
C ASP A 124 -18.44 -1.02 -43.20
N GLU A 125 -19.38 -1.97 -43.10
CA GLU A 125 -20.36 -2.28 -44.15
C GLU A 125 -21.67 -1.47 -44.04
N GLU A 126 -21.96 -0.91 -42.87
CA GLU A 126 -23.22 -0.20 -42.53
C GLU A 126 -22.94 1.27 -42.11
N GLU A 127 -23.30 2.21 -42.98
CA GLU A 127 -23.01 3.67 -42.80
C GLU A 127 -23.59 4.29 -41.51
N ASP A 128 -24.54 3.64 -40.85
CA ASP A 128 -25.19 4.15 -39.63
C ASP A 128 -24.41 3.89 -38.36
N PHE A 129 -23.32 3.11 -38.38
CA PHE A 129 -22.61 2.68 -37.19
C PHE A 129 -21.15 3.09 -37.19
N ILE A 130 -20.63 3.38 -35.98
CA ILE A 130 -19.21 3.56 -35.70
C ILE A 130 -18.79 2.63 -34.55
N GLY A 131 -17.65 1.99 -34.70
CA GLY A 131 -17.11 1.04 -33.71
C GLY A 131 -15.99 1.64 -32.86
N THR A 132 -15.95 1.34 -31.55
CA THR A 132 -14.77 1.57 -30.72
C THR A 132 -14.41 0.27 -30.02
N ILE A 133 -13.24 -0.27 -30.33
CA ILE A 133 -12.67 -1.47 -29.70
C ILE A 133 -11.95 -1.08 -28.41
N VAL A 134 -12.14 -1.83 -27.32
CA VAL A 134 -11.46 -1.62 -26.04
C VAL A 134 -10.71 -2.87 -25.60
N SER A 135 -9.40 -2.86 -25.69
CA SER A 135 -8.50 -3.94 -25.25
C SER A 135 -7.09 -3.41 -24.98
N SER A 136 -6.23 -4.18 -24.36
CA SER A 136 -4.78 -3.95 -24.34
C SER A 136 -4.02 -4.78 -25.37
N ASP A 137 -4.71 -5.61 -26.12
CA ASP A 137 -4.14 -6.44 -27.17
C ASP A 137 -3.85 -5.60 -28.42
N LYS A 138 -2.62 -5.74 -28.92
CA LYS A 138 -2.19 -5.04 -30.12
C LYS A 138 -2.63 -5.73 -31.41
N ASP A 139 -3.06 -6.97 -31.35
CA ASP A 139 -3.50 -7.71 -32.51
C ASP A 139 -4.79 -7.13 -33.09
N LEU A 140 -5.64 -6.59 -32.21
CA LEU A 140 -6.84 -5.88 -32.60
C LEU A 140 -6.59 -4.58 -33.38
N LEU A 141 -5.35 -4.05 -33.40
CA LEU A 141 -4.99 -2.87 -34.20
C LEU A 141 -5.18 -3.10 -35.70
N GLN A 142 -5.20 -4.35 -36.17
CA GLN A 142 -5.49 -4.71 -37.57
C GLN A 142 -6.94 -4.39 -37.98
N LEU A 143 -7.82 -4.17 -37.00
CA LEU A 143 -9.25 -3.87 -37.21
C LEU A 143 -9.56 -2.38 -37.34
N ILE A 144 -8.57 -1.50 -37.17
CA ILE A 144 -8.76 -0.06 -37.33
C ILE A 144 -9.10 0.24 -38.79
N SER A 145 -10.18 1.00 -39.00
CA SER A 145 -10.70 1.42 -40.31
C SER A 145 -11.21 2.88 -40.22
N HIS A 146 -11.90 3.32 -41.29
CA HIS A 146 -12.56 4.62 -41.29
C HIS A 146 -13.61 4.73 -40.20
N ASP A 147 -14.38 3.67 -39.96
CA ASP A 147 -15.52 3.65 -39.04
C ASP A 147 -15.24 2.93 -37.71
N VAL A 148 -14.02 2.37 -37.55
CA VAL A 148 -13.60 1.65 -36.34
C VAL A 148 -12.30 2.22 -35.79
N ASP A 149 -12.35 2.69 -34.55
CA ASP A 149 -11.17 3.08 -33.78
C ASP A 149 -10.91 2.13 -32.59
N ILE A 150 -9.71 2.23 -32.00
CA ILE A 150 -9.33 1.41 -30.87
C ILE A 150 -8.87 2.26 -29.69
N LYS A 151 -9.38 1.92 -28.54
CA LYS A 151 -8.96 2.44 -27.23
C LYS A 151 -8.00 1.43 -26.59
N LEU A 152 -6.70 1.54 -26.95
CA LEU A 152 -5.66 0.62 -26.48
C LEU A 152 -5.25 0.94 -25.05
N LEU A 153 -5.58 0.06 -24.12
CA LEU A 153 -5.37 0.24 -22.69
C LEU A 153 -3.89 0.16 -22.30
N LYS A 154 -3.39 1.11 -21.51
CA LYS A 154 -2.04 1.18 -20.91
C LYS A 154 -2.13 1.09 -19.40
N GLN A 155 -0.99 0.97 -18.67
CA GLN A 155 -0.98 0.74 -17.22
C GLN A 155 -1.85 1.71 -16.40
N LYS A 156 -1.89 3.00 -16.75
CA LYS A 156 -2.65 4.04 -16.01
C LYS A 156 -3.64 4.80 -16.88
N ASP A 157 -3.57 4.63 -18.21
CA ASP A 157 -4.35 5.40 -19.18
C ASP A 157 -4.61 4.56 -20.43
N TYR A 158 -5.09 5.15 -21.52
CA TYR A 158 -5.24 4.52 -22.81
C TYR A 158 -4.72 5.43 -23.93
N ILE A 159 -4.40 4.84 -25.08
CA ILE A 159 -4.11 5.56 -26.32
C ILE A 159 -5.24 5.24 -27.28
N ARG A 160 -5.85 6.28 -27.88
CA ARG A 160 -6.86 6.11 -28.93
C ARG A 160 -6.16 6.15 -30.28
N TYR A 161 -6.34 5.09 -31.06
CA TYR A 161 -5.86 5.00 -32.43
C TYR A 161 -7.03 4.97 -33.41
N ASN A 162 -7.01 5.88 -34.36
CA ASN A 162 -7.73 5.82 -35.62
C ASN A 162 -6.69 5.60 -36.74
N GLU A 163 -7.11 5.43 -38.01
CA GLU A 163 -6.18 5.20 -39.13
C GLU A 163 -5.04 6.21 -39.18
N LYS A 164 -5.35 7.51 -39.04
CA LYS A 164 -4.35 8.59 -39.11
C LYS A 164 -3.32 8.47 -38.00
N SER A 165 -3.76 8.44 -36.75
CA SER A 165 -2.85 8.36 -35.59
C SER A 165 -2.09 7.04 -35.53
N PHE A 166 -2.66 5.96 -36.07
CA PHE A 166 -1.97 4.69 -36.20
C PHE A 166 -0.83 4.78 -37.23
N LYS A 167 -1.11 5.31 -38.44
CA LYS A 167 -0.10 5.53 -39.48
C LYS A 167 1.04 6.44 -39.02
N GLU A 168 0.72 7.48 -38.28
CA GLU A 168 1.73 8.37 -37.67
C GLU A 168 2.63 7.62 -36.66
N ALA A 169 2.07 6.67 -35.90
CA ALA A 169 2.79 5.95 -34.85
C ALA A 169 3.62 4.77 -35.38
N TYR A 170 3.11 4.02 -36.37
CA TYR A 170 3.70 2.77 -36.86
C TYR A 170 4.31 2.86 -38.25
N GLY A 171 3.94 3.85 -39.07
CA GLY A 171 4.43 4.04 -40.44
C GLY A 171 3.89 3.02 -41.46
N ILE A 172 2.89 2.24 -41.08
CA ILE A 172 2.25 1.20 -41.93
C ILE A 172 0.72 1.35 -41.85
N GLU A 173 -0.01 0.65 -42.72
CA GLU A 173 -1.48 0.57 -42.64
C GLU A 173 -1.89 -0.35 -41.48
N PRO A 174 -3.05 -0.12 -40.83
CA PRO A 174 -3.53 -0.96 -39.70
C PRO A 174 -3.56 -2.45 -40.04
N ILE A 175 -4.05 -2.83 -41.23
CA ILE A 175 -4.15 -4.21 -41.68
C ILE A 175 -2.76 -4.90 -41.75
N ASN A 176 -1.68 -4.14 -41.94
CA ASN A 176 -0.31 -4.68 -41.97
C ASN A 176 0.24 -5.10 -40.60
N ILE A 177 -0.55 -4.99 -39.53
CA ILE A 177 -0.24 -5.66 -38.26
C ILE A 177 -0.15 -7.18 -38.46
N ILE A 178 -0.93 -7.74 -39.34
CA ILE A 178 -0.88 -9.16 -39.70
C ILE A 178 0.50 -9.48 -40.31
N ASP A 179 0.95 -8.68 -41.30
CA ASP A 179 2.24 -8.83 -41.93
C ASP A 179 3.41 -8.64 -40.93
N LEU A 180 3.25 -7.69 -40.01
CA LEU A 180 4.23 -7.44 -38.95
C LEU A 180 4.39 -8.67 -38.05
N LYS A 181 3.27 -9.29 -37.63
CA LYS A 181 3.28 -10.51 -36.81
C LYS A 181 3.79 -11.73 -37.61
N ALA A 182 3.46 -11.81 -38.89
CA ALA A 182 3.98 -12.84 -39.78
C ALA A 182 5.51 -12.84 -39.85
N LEU A 183 6.12 -11.66 -39.90
CA LEU A 183 7.58 -11.50 -39.97
C LEU A 183 8.26 -11.66 -38.62
N MET A 184 7.72 -11.02 -37.55
CA MET A 184 8.42 -11.00 -36.26
C MET A 184 8.03 -12.15 -35.31
N GLY A 185 6.93 -12.83 -35.57
CA GLY A 185 6.30 -13.78 -34.68
C GLY A 185 5.65 -13.12 -33.47
N ASP A 186 5.04 -13.93 -32.60
CA ASP A 186 4.54 -13.53 -31.30
C ASP A 186 4.84 -14.59 -30.23
N SER A 187 5.70 -14.22 -29.30
CA SER A 187 6.08 -15.12 -28.20
C SER A 187 4.96 -15.34 -27.17
N SER A 188 3.95 -14.46 -27.12
CA SER A 188 2.82 -14.61 -26.18
C SER A 188 1.83 -15.66 -26.66
N ASP A 189 1.72 -15.83 -28.00
CA ASP A 189 0.82 -16.80 -28.65
C ASP A 189 1.57 -17.97 -29.28
N ASN A 190 2.87 -18.03 -29.03
CA ASN A 190 3.76 -19.02 -29.61
C ASN A 190 3.71 -19.07 -31.15
N ILE A 191 3.55 -17.89 -31.77
CA ILE A 191 3.58 -17.73 -33.22
C ILE A 191 5.04 -17.57 -33.65
N PRO A 192 5.59 -18.44 -34.56
CA PRO A 192 7.04 -18.53 -34.77
C PRO A 192 7.65 -17.34 -35.52
N GLY A 193 6.98 -16.80 -36.53
CA GLY A 193 7.53 -15.77 -37.40
C GLY A 193 8.79 -16.23 -38.14
N VAL A 194 9.59 -15.28 -38.59
CA VAL A 194 10.92 -15.50 -39.23
C VAL A 194 12.01 -15.36 -38.17
N LYS A 195 12.79 -16.39 -37.95
CA LYS A 195 13.82 -16.44 -36.91
C LYS A 195 14.87 -15.33 -37.07
N GLY A 196 14.98 -14.50 -36.02
CA GLY A 196 15.93 -13.39 -35.94
C GLY A 196 15.48 -12.13 -36.70
N ILE A 197 14.20 -12.00 -37.01
CA ILE A 197 13.53 -10.76 -37.40
C ILE A 197 12.70 -10.27 -36.19
N GLY A 198 13.03 -9.11 -35.62
CA GLY A 198 12.27 -8.46 -34.58
C GLY A 198 11.49 -7.26 -35.11
N GLU A 199 10.65 -6.65 -34.26
CA GLU A 199 9.70 -5.57 -34.58
C GLU A 199 10.32 -4.46 -35.44
N LYS A 200 11.49 -3.92 -35.07
CA LYS A 200 12.15 -2.85 -35.84
C LYS A 200 12.53 -3.25 -37.25
N THR A 201 12.98 -4.50 -37.42
CA THR A 201 13.38 -5.00 -38.73
C THR A 201 12.16 -5.30 -39.60
N ALA A 202 11.14 -5.89 -39.02
CA ALA A 202 9.87 -6.17 -39.68
C ALA A 202 9.18 -4.87 -40.16
N LEU A 203 9.08 -3.86 -39.27
CA LEU A 203 8.53 -2.54 -39.64
C LEU A 203 9.31 -1.89 -40.78
N LYS A 204 10.65 -1.99 -40.79
CA LYS A 204 11.46 -1.47 -41.89
C LYS A 204 11.15 -2.18 -43.23
N LEU A 205 11.05 -3.51 -43.19
CA LEU A 205 10.68 -4.30 -44.40
C LEU A 205 9.27 -3.91 -44.88
N LEU A 206 8.32 -3.74 -44.02
CA LEU A 206 6.95 -3.35 -44.39
C LEU A 206 6.85 -1.88 -44.82
N HIS A 207 7.68 -1.01 -44.30
CA HIS A 207 7.79 0.36 -44.80
C HIS A 207 8.29 0.38 -46.25
N ASP A 208 9.30 -0.46 -46.58
CA ASP A 208 9.92 -0.50 -47.90
C ASP A 208 9.07 -1.29 -48.90
N TYR A 209 8.46 -2.41 -48.50
CA TYR A 209 7.77 -3.37 -49.38
C TYR A 209 6.27 -3.56 -49.12
N LYS A 210 5.69 -2.86 -48.17
CA LYS A 210 4.26 -2.77 -47.85
C LYS A 210 3.63 -4.00 -47.19
N THR A 211 3.78 -5.18 -47.77
CA THR A 211 3.14 -6.42 -47.32
C THR A 211 4.16 -7.57 -47.22
N LEU A 212 3.77 -8.67 -46.56
CA LEU A 212 4.55 -9.90 -46.53
C LEU A 212 4.89 -10.39 -47.93
N ASN A 213 3.90 -10.43 -48.83
CA ASN A 213 4.12 -10.80 -50.23
C ASN A 213 5.09 -9.84 -50.92
N GLY A 214 4.96 -8.53 -50.70
CA GLY A 214 5.89 -7.53 -51.20
C GLY A 214 7.33 -7.73 -50.74
N VAL A 215 7.54 -8.20 -49.53
CA VAL A 215 8.87 -8.57 -49.04
C VAL A 215 9.43 -9.79 -49.79
N TYR A 216 8.59 -10.84 -49.93
CA TYR A 216 9.02 -12.06 -50.65
C TYR A 216 9.21 -11.86 -52.15
N ASP A 217 8.45 -10.97 -52.78
CA ASP A 217 8.60 -10.62 -54.22
C ASP A 217 9.87 -9.80 -54.50
N ASN A 218 10.50 -9.24 -53.47
CA ASN A 218 11.70 -8.40 -53.56
C ASN A 218 12.91 -8.96 -52.82
N LEU A 219 12.99 -10.26 -52.59
CA LEU A 219 14.11 -10.91 -51.89
C LEU A 219 15.49 -10.63 -52.53
N ASP A 220 15.52 -10.43 -53.86
CA ASP A 220 16.71 -10.08 -54.60
C ASP A 220 17.29 -8.70 -54.26
N LYS A 221 16.48 -7.80 -53.72
CA LYS A 221 16.88 -6.45 -53.25
C LYS A 221 17.39 -6.42 -51.81
N LEU A 222 17.26 -7.53 -51.12
CA LEU A 222 17.67 -7.65 -49.71
C LEU A 222 19.13 -8.11 -49.59
N THR A 223 19.74 -7.84 -48.42
CA THR A 223 21.07 -8.37 -48.13
C THR A 223 21.07 -9.91 -48.12
N PRO A 224 22.15 -10.59 -48.53
CA PRO A 224 22.20 -12.05 -48.58
C PRO A 224 21.77 -12.74 -47.30
N LYS A 225 22.18 -12.19 -46.14
CA LYS A 225 21.82 -12.71 -44.80
C LYS A 225 20.32 -12.53 -44.48
N MET A 226 19.70 -11.47 -44.93
CA MET A 226 18.27 -11.22 -44.72
C MET A 226 17.43 -12.13 -45.63
N ARG A 227 17.87 -12.26 -46.90
CA ARG A 227 17.24 -13.16 -47.87
C ARG A 227 17.26 -14.61 -47.34
N GLU A 228 18.41 -15.10 -46.92
CA GLU A 228 18.57 -16.46 -46.37
C GLU A 228 17.59 -16.72 -45.20
N LYS A 229 17.44 -15.78 -44.26
CA LYS A 229 16.48 -15.91 -43.14
C LYS A 229 15.05 -16.03 -43.64
N LEU A 230 14.63 -15.17 -44.56
CA LEU A 230 13.28 -15.16 -45.09
C LEU A 230 12.98 -16.43 -45.89
N GLU A 231 13.94 -16.88 -46.73
CA GLU A 231 13.80 -18.12 -47.53
C GLU A 231 13.69 -19.35 -46.61
N ASN A 232 14.50 -19.44 -45.54
CA ASN A 232 14.52 -20.60 -44.64
C ASN A 232 13.24 -20.71 -43.79
N ASP A 233 12.61 -19.61 -43.42
CA ASP A 233 11.42 -19.59 -42.56
C ASP A 233 10.15 -19.16 -43.32
N LYS A 234 10.12 -19.29 -44.67
CA LYS A 234 8.99 -18.87 -45.47
C LYS A 234 7.67 -19.48 -45.04
N ASP A 235 7.63 -20.78 -44.82
CA ASP A 235 6.44 -21.50 -44.42
C ASP A 235 5.96 -21.05 -43.02
N ASN A 236 6.89 -20.81 -42.10
CA ASN A 236 6.60 -20.24 -40.79
C ASN A 236 6.00 -18.84 -40.90
N ALA A 237 6.49 -17.98 -41.80
CA ALA A 237 5.97 -16.64 -42.00
C ALA A 237 4.52 -16.67 -42.49
N TYR A 238 4.19 -17.51 -43.47
CA TYR A 238 2.81 -17.63 -43.99
C TYR A 238 1.87 -18.31 -42.98
N MET A 239 2.33 -19.32 -42.24
CA MET A 239 1.59 -19.90 -41.15
C MET A 239 1.31 -18.85 -40.06
N SER A 240 2.30 -18.04 -39.72
CA SER A 240 2.18 -16.96 -38.75
C SER A 240 1.19 -15.88 -39.22
N TYR A 241 1.18 -15.57 -40.52
CA TYR A 241 0.20 -14.68 -41.14
C TYR A 241 -1.24 -15.19 -40.95
N ASP A 242 -1.47 -16.48 -41.23
CA ASP A 242 -2.76 -17.14 -41.06
C ASP A 242 -3.22 -17.13 -39.58
N LEU A 243 -2.32 -17.44 -38.64
CA LEU A 243 -2.60 -17.49 -37.19
C LEU A 243 -2.87 -16.08 -36.63
N ALA A 244 -2.17 -15.06 -37.09
CA ALA A 244 -2.34 -13.67 -36.65
C ALA A 244 -3.56 -12.98 -37.25
N THR A 245 -4.13 -13.53 -38.31
CA THR A 245 -5.30 -12.96 -38.98
C THR A 245 -6.56 -13.18 -38.14
N ILE A 246 -7.25 -12.10 -37.86
CA ILE A 246 -8.54 -12.14 -37.15
C ILE A 246 -9.63 -12.50 -38.17
N TYR A 247 -10.41 -13.54 -37.84
CA TYR A 247 -11.52 -13.98 -38.68
C TYR A 247 -12.74 -13.06 -38.47
N LYS A 248 -13.31 -12.55 -39.57
CA LYS A 248 -14.34 -11.50 -39.55
C LYS A 248 -15.73 -11.99 -40.00
N GLU A 249 -15.96 -13.30 -40.01
CA GLU A 249 -17.22 -13.89 -40.48
C GLU A 249 -17.66 -15.05 -39.54
N VAL A 250 -17.55 -14.83 -38.21
CA VAL A 250 -17.94 -15.82 -37.22
C VAL A 250 -19.44 -16.12 -37.36
N PRO A 251 -19.86 -17.40 -37.46
CA PRO A 251 -21.27 -17.77 -37.55
C PRO A 251 -21.94 -17.56 -36.19
N MET A 252 -22.33 -16.32 -35.90
CA MET A 252 -22.92 -15.93 -34.63
C MET A 252 -24.44 -16.10 -34.65
N GLU A 253 -25.00 -16.55 -33.50
CA GLU A 253 -26.44 -16.62 -33.25
C GLU A 253 -27.03 -15.26 -32.78
N ILE A 254 -26.21 -14.19 -32.74
CA ILE A 254 -26.60 -12.86 -32.30
C ILE A 254 -26.39 -11.83 -33.39
N SER A 255 -27.21 -10.79 -33.33
CA SER A 255 -27.22 -9.67 -34.29
C SER A 255 -27.12 -8.32 -33.55
N ILE A 256 -27.05 -7.20 -34.29
CA ILE A 256 -26.95 -5.85 -33.71
C ILE A 256 -28.09 -5.52 -32.71
N PRO A 257 -29.37 -5.83 -32.95
CA PRO A 257 -30.42 -5.62 -31.96
C PRO A 257 -30.16 -6.29 -30.62
N ASP A 258 -29.50 -7.45 -30.62
CA ASP A 258 -29.23 -8.22 -29.38
C ASP A 258 -28.18 -7.58 -28.48
N ILE A 259 -27.28 -6.77 -29.04
CA ILE A 259 -26.22 -6.07 -28.34
C ILE A 259 -26.58 -4.63 -27.95
N LYS A 260 -27.83 -4.21 -28.21
CA LYS A 260 -28.34 -2.92 -27.75
C LYS A 260 -28.28 -2.86 -26.22
N LEU A 261 -27.73 -1.78 -25.69
CA LEU A 261 -27.61 -1.59 -24.25
C LEU A 261 -29.01 -1.52 -23.61
N LYS A 262 -29.26 -2.43 -22.67
CA LYS A 262 -30.55 -2.54 -21.98
C LYS A 262 -30.54 -1.81 -20.63
N ASN A 263 -31.70 -1.59 -20.04
CA ASN A 263 -31.78 -1.07 -18.68
C ASN A 263 -31.15 -2.04 -17.70
N LYS A 264 -30.39 -1.50 -16.75
CA LYS A 264 -29.76 -2.27 -15.68
C LYS A 264 -30.82 -2.89 -14.78
N ASN A 265 -30.61 -4.16 -14.38
CA ASN A 265 -31.36 -4.79 -13.31
C ASN A 265 -30.78 -4.34 -11.96
N SER A 266 -31.26 -3.20 -11.47
CA SER A 266 -30.69 -2.56 -10.28
C SER A 266 -30.76 -3.47 -9.04
N ASP A 267 -31.86 -4.23 -8.87
CA ASP A 267 -32.05 -5.09 -7.69
C ASP A 267 -31.02 -6.22 -7.63
N LYS A 268 -30.89 -6.96 -8.73
CA LYS A 268 -29.89 -8.03 -8.82
C LYS A 268 -28.45 -7.51 -8.75
N LEU A 269 -28.17 -6.35 -9.36
CA LEU A 269 -26.86 -5.72 -9.25
C LEU A 269 -26.54 -5.35 -7.80
N ASN A 270 -27.49 -4.78 -7.08
CA ASN A 270 -27.31 -4.42 -5.68
C ASN A 270 -27.12 -5.66 -4.79
N GLU A 271 -27.84 -6.76 -5.05
CA GLU A 271 -27.61 -8.05 -4.38
C GLU A 271 -26.18 -8.56 -4.63
N MET A 272 -25.75 -8.60 -5.89
CA MET A 272 -24.38 -8.99 -6.26
C MET A 272 -23.32 -8.08 -5.62
N TYR A 273 -23.53 -6.75 -5.63
CA TYR A 273 -22.59 -5.81 -5.02
C TYR A 273 -22.51 -5.97 -3.50
N LYS A 274 -23.62 -6.31 -2.82
CA LYS A 274 -23.63 -6.65 -1.39
C LYS A 274 -22.84 -7.93 -1.12
N GLU A 275 -23.10 -9.01 -1.89
CA GLU A 275 -22.36 -10.27 -1.74
C GLU A 275 -20.87 -10.16 -2.01
N LEU A 276 -20.50 -9.34 -3.01
CA LEU A 276 -19.11 -9.07 -3.37
C LEU A 276 -18.44 -7.98 -2.50
N GLU A 277 -19.23 -7.32 -1.63
CA GLU A 277 -18.83 -6.18 -0.81
C GLU A 277 -18.31 -4.98 -1.63
N PHE A 278 -18.93 -4.77 -2.79
CA PHE A 278 -18.65 -3.65 -3.69
C PHE A 278 -19.47 -2.41 -3.32
N TYR A 279 -19.30 -1.96 -2.11
CA TYR A 279 -20.09 -0.86 -1.53
C TYR A 279 -20.02 0.44 -2.35
N SER A 280 -18.93 0.66 -3.07
CA SER A 280 -18.77 1.82 -3.96
C SER A 280 -19.66 1.79 -5.21
N PHE A 281 -20.16 0.61 -5.61
CA PHE A 281 -21.06 0.45 -6.76
C PHE A 281 -22.51 0.28 -6.37
N LEU A 282 -22.80 0.00 -5.11
CA LEU A 282 -24.18 -0.01 -4.67
C LEU A 282 -24.77 1.33 -5.08
N LYS A 283 -25.65 1.33 -6.12
CA LYS A 283 -26.59 2.42 -6.26
C LYS A 283 -27.34 2.45 -4.94
N LYS A 284 -27.30 3.63 -4.32
CA LYS A 284 -28.08 3.89 -3.14
C LYS A 284 -29.54 3.58 -3.46
N GLU A 285 -29.94 2.31 -3.29
CA GLU A 285 -31.32 2.07 -2.97
C GLU A 285 -31.56 2.83 -1.70
N GLU A 286 -32.43 3.76 -1.84
CA GLU A 286 -33.13 4.49 -0.85
C GLU A 286 -33.80 3.58 0.21
N LYS A 287 -33.04 2.94 1.12
CA LYS A 287 -33.28 3.30 2.50
C LYS A 287 -32.62 4.64 2.61
N LYS A 288 -33.41 5.69 2.35
CA LYS A 288 -33.02 7.06 2.60
C LYS A 288 -32.65 7.13 4.07
N VAL A 289 -31.34 6.99 4.40
CA VAL A 289 -30.85 7.89 5.42
C VAL A 289 -31.21 9.24 4.84
N ASP A 290 -32.12 9.93 5.47
CA ASP A 290 -32.65 11.18 4.95
C ASP A 290 -31.46 12.15 4.82
N ASN A 291 -30.87 12.22 3.61
CA ASN A 291 -29.75 13.10 3.28
C ASN A 291 -30.25 14.54 3.08
N ASN A 292 -31.53 14.81 3.32
CA ASN A 292 -32.08 16.13 3.49
C ASN A 292 -31.67 16.68 4.86
N ILE A 293 -30.47 17.26 4.88
CA ILE A 293 -30.01 18.02 6.04
C ILE A 293 -30.25 19.50 5.73
N GLU A 294 -30.95 20.18 6.61
CA GLU A 294 -31.07 21.63 6.54
C GLU A 294 -29.72 22.26 6.83
N VAL A 295 -29.23 23.05 5.89
CA VAL A 295 -27.90 23.67 5.99
C VAL A 295 -28.07 25.06 6.60
N LYS A 296 -27.94 25.15 7.91
CA LYS A 296 -27.82 26.40 8.64
C LYS A 296 -26.35 26.78 8.77
N ILE A 297 -25.95 27.92 8.24
CA ILE A 297 -24.62 28.52 8.41
C ILE A 297 -24.74 29.63 9.43
N ILE A 298 -23.91 29.57 10.47
CA ILE A 298 -23.88 30.57 11.55
C ILE A 298 -23.22 31.85 11.02
N GLU A 299 -23.89 32.98 11.15
CA GLU A 299 -23.37 34.30 10.78
C GLU A 299 -22.88 35.07 12.01
N ASN A 300 -23.46 34.85 13.17
CA ASN A 300 -23.14 35.56 14.41
C ASN A 300 -22.91 34.60 15.59
N THR A 301 -22.04 34.98 16.50
CA THR A 301 -21.73 34.15 17.71
C THR A 301 -22.95 33.97 18.62
N SER A 302 -23.92 34.87 18.61
CA SER A 302 -25.17 34.76 19.38
C SER A 302 -26.07 33.59 18.97
N GLU A 303 -25.93 33.12 17.74
CA GLU A 303 -26.73 32.02 17.19
C GLU A 303 -26.21 30.64 17.65
N ILE A 304 -24.99 30.59 18.22
CA ILE A 304 -24.41 29.34 18.71
C ILE A 304 -25.02 29.02 20.08
N ASN A 305 -25.82 27.95 20.11
CA ASN A 305 -26.40 27.43 21.35
C ASN A 305 -26.37 25.90 21.33
N VAL A 306 -25.43 25.28 22.06
CA VAL A 306 -25.26 23.84 22.14
C VAL A 306 -25.40 23.42 23.60
N GLN A 307 -26.51 22.76 23.96
CA GLN A 307 -26.84 22.35 25.33
C GLN A 307 -26.60 20.85 25.57
N LYS A 308 -26.66 20.01 24.54
CA LYS A 308 -26.55 18.57 24.59
C LYS A 308 -25.21 18.09 24.00
N ASP A 309 -24.79 16.91 24.41
CA ASP A 309 -23.64 16.24 23.83
C ASP A 309 -23.81 16.08 22.31
N SER A 310 -22.81 16.47 21.56
CA SER A 310 -22.85 16.63 20.12
C SER A 310 -21.71 15.95 19.41
N ALA A 311 -21.99 15.50 18.20
CA ALA A 311 -20.95 15.20 17.24
C ALA A 311 -20.47 16.48 16.55
N TYR A 312 -19.20 16.52 16.21
CA TYR A 312 -18.61 17.60 15.44
C TYR A 312 -17.68 17.06 14.38
N TYR A 313 -17.54 17.81 13.29
CA TYR A 313 -16.57 17.57 12.25
C TYR A 313 -15.88 18.87 11.85
N LEU A 314 -14.54 18.88 11.98
CA LEU A 314 -13.73 20.03 11.58
C LEU A 314 -13.33 19.87 10.13
N GLU A 315 -13.74 20.80 9.27
CA GLU A 315 -13.37 20.79 7.86
C GLU A 315 -12.04 21.54 7.67
N ILE A 316 -11.04 20.84 7.14
CA ILE A 316 -9.67 21.33 6.97
C ILE A 316 -9.28 21.17 5.49
N LEU A 317 -8.74 22.22 4.91
CA LEU A 317 -8.29 22.25 3.53
C LEU A 317 -6.77 21.94 3.46
N GLY A 318 -6.43 20.72 3.06
CA GLY A 318 -5.06 20.21 2.98
C GLY A 318 -4.88 18.91 3.76
N THR A 319 -3.81 18.17 3.48
CA THR A 319 -3.49 16.89 4.13
C THR A 319 -2.66 17.07 5.39
N ASN A 320 -1.76 18.05 5.42
CA ASN A 320 -0.95 18.36 6.59
C ASN A 320 -1.63 19.42 7.47
N TYR A 321 -2.35 19.01 8.50
CA TYR A 321 -3.09 19.89 9.39
C TYR A 321 -2.21 20.80 10.25
N HIS A 322 -0.89 20.64 10.25
CA HIS A 322 0.04 21.58 10.88
C HIS A 322 0.13 22.91 10.11
N SER A 323 -0.15 22.90 8.81
CA SER A 323 -0.09 24.09 7.93
C SER A 323 -1.37 24.35 7.15
N SER A 324 -2.37 23.49 7.28
CA SER A 324 -3.61 23.56 6.51
C SER A 324 -4.59 24.60 7.06
N LYS A 325 -5.43 25.15 6.18
CA LYS A 325 -6.47 26.12 6.52
C LYS A 325 -7.69 25.42 7.11
N ILE A 326 -8.16 25.85 8.29
CA ILE A 326 -9.45 25.43 8.84
C ILE A 326 -10.55 26.24 8.15
N LEU A 327 -11.56 25.54 7.59
CA LEU A 327 -12.71 26.16 6.91
C LEU A 327 -13.83 26.45 7.89
N GLY A 328 -14.08 25.54 8.83
CA GLY A 328 -15.11 25.68 9.85
C GLY A 328 -15.43 24.35 10.51
N MET A 329 -16.46 24.33 11.34
CA MET A 329 -16.88 23.18 12.12
C MET A 329 -18.39 22.95 11.95
N ALA A 330 -18.78 21.73 11.61
CA ALA A 330 -20.15 21.26 11.67
C ALA A 330 -20.46 20.69 13.05
N ILE A 331 -21.65 20.98 13.57
CA ILE A 331 -22.17 20.45 14.82
C ILE A 331 -23.52 19.77 14.56
N TYR A 332 -23.68 18.56 15.11
CA TYR A 332 -24.89 17.79 14.96
C TYR A 332 -25.26 17.05 16.24
N ASN A 333 -26.51 17.19 16.65
CA ASN A 333 -27.22 16.37 17.63
C ASN A 333 -28.73 16.40 17.32
N GLU A 334 -29.55 15.85 18.19
CA GLU A 334 -31.02 15.83 18.01
C GLU A 334 -31.66 17.22 17.83
N ASP A 335 -31.10 18.24 18.49
CA ASP A 335 -31.66 19.61 18.54
C ASP A 335 -30.90 20.57 17.64
N ASN A 336 -29.68 20.23 17.22
CA ASN A 336 -28.77 21.13 16.52
C ASN A 336 -28.23 20.51 15.24
N SER A 337 -28.32 21.25 14.13
CA SER A 337 -27.69 20.96 12.85
C SER A 337 -27.23 22.27 12.21
N PHE A 338 -25.98 22.65 12.45
CA PHE A 338 -25.44 23.90 11.87
C PHE A 338 -23.93 23.86 11.64
N TYR A 339 -23.45 24.70 10.73
CA TYR A 339 -22.06 24.89 10.40
C TYR A 339 -21.55 26.24 10.88
N ILE A 340 -20.44 26.26 11.58
CA ILE A 340 -19.77 27.47 12.07
C ILE A 340 -18.54 27.74 11.23
N PRO A 341 -18.52 28.81 10.39
CA PRO A 341 -17.31 29.24 9.70
C PRO A 341 -16.18 29.53 10.71
N PHE A 342 -14.95 29.27 10.33
CA PHE A 342 -13.81 29.36 11.26
C PHE A 342 -13.64 30.74 11.89
N GLN A 343 -13.87 31.82 11.13
CA GLN A 343 -13.82 33.21 11.59
C GLN A 343 -14.81 33.52 12.73
N ILE A 344 -15.90 32.76 12.84
CA ILE A 344 -16.88 32.89 13.93
C ILE A 344 -16.50 31.93 15.07
N LEU A 345 -16.01 30.74 14.75
CA LEU A 345 -15.55 29.77 15.74
C LEU A 345 -14.44 30.36 16.64
N GLU A 346 -13.50 31.12 16.07
CA GLU A 346 -12.42 31.78 16.83
C GLU A 346 -12.89 32.74 17.93
N LYS A 347 -14.15 33.19 17.86
CA LYS A 347 -14.68 34.22 18.77
C LYS A 347 -15.53 33.69 19.91
N LYS A 348 -15.95 32.43 19.92
CA LYS A 348 -16.84 31.84 20.94
C LYS A 348 -16.52 30.38 21.19
N HIS A 349 -16.25 30.03 22.45
CA HIS A 349 -15.74 28.71 22.85
C HIS A 349 -16.51 28.08 24.01
N ASP A 350 -17.57 28.70 24.53
CA ASP A 350 -18.35 28.26 25.73
C ASP A 350 -19.15 26.98 25.53
N PHE A 351 -19.27 26.48 24.28
CA PHE A 351 -19.99 25.26 23.93
C PHE A 351 -19.07 24.04 23.71
N LEU A 352 -17.75 24.23 23.69
CA LEU A 352 -16.79 23.19 23.34
C LEU A 352 -16.82 21.97 24.29
N ASP A 353 -17.29 22.16 25.54
CA ASP A 353 -17.47 21.07 26.51
C ASP A 353 -18.56 20.07 26.13
N LYS A 354 -19.46 20.42 25.22
CA LYS A 354 -20.52 19.59 24.63
C LYS A 354 -20.09 18.80 23.41
N LEU A 355 -18.89 19.03 22.88
CA LEU A 355 -18.35 18.35 21.72
C LEU A 355 -17.71 17.01 22.12
N LYS A 356 -18.48 15.92 22.02
CA LYS A 356 -18.12 14.61 22.57
C LYS A 356 -17.67 13.60 21.50
N TYR A 357 -18.20 13.67 20.29
CA TYR A 357 -18.07 12.64 19.29
C TYR A 357 -17.48 13.23 18.01
N THR A 358 -16.46 12.55 17.44
CA THR A 358 -15.79 13.05 16.23
C THR A 358 -15.21 11.94 15.36
N TYR A 359 -14.52 12.33 14.32
CA TYR A 359 -13.66 11.50 13.49
C TYR A 359 -12.27 12.16 13.42
N ASP A 360 -11.19 11.40 13.76
CA ASP A 360 -9.82 11.88 13.88
C ASP A 360 -9.66 13.04 14.90
N TYR A 361 -9.90 12.69 16.17
CA TYR A 361 -9.78 13.63 17.29
C TYR A 361 -8.41 14.32 17.35
N LYS A 362 -7.33 13.57 17.18
CA LYS A 362 -5.96 14.08 17.22
C LYS A 362 -5.73 15.21 16.23
N LYS A 363 -6.13 15.02 14.96
CA LYS A 363 -6.09 16.04 13.91
C LYS A 363 -6.85 17.29 14.32
N ASN A 364 -8.09 17.13 14.79
CA ASN A 364 -8.95 18.24 15.20
C ASN A 364 -8.35 19.00 16.39
N TYR A 365 -7.83 18.26 17.37
CA TYR A 365 -7.18 18.81 18.55
C TYR A 365 -5.94 19.64 18.22
N VAL A 366 -5.03 19.11 17.40
CA VAL A 366 -3.81 19.81 17.00
C VAL A 366 -4.10 21.05 16.17
N ALA A 367 -5.01 20.94 15.18
CA ALA A 367 -5.37 22.05 14.32
C ALA A 367 -5.98 23.21 15.12
N LEU A 368 -6.90 22.94 16.03
CA LEU A 368 -7.55 23.98 16.86
C LEU A 368 -6.62 24.54 17.94
N LYS A 369 -5.78 23.72 18.54
CA LYS A 369 -4.81 24.16 19.58
C LYS A 369 -3.83 25.22 19.05
N LYS A 370 -3.48 25.19 17.77
CA LYS A 370 -2.67 26.23 17.10
C LYS A 370 -3.35 27.59 17.08
N HIS A 371 -4.66 27.64 17.19
CA HIS A 371 -5.48 28.85 17.31
C HIS A 371 -5.94 29.12 18.74
N ASN A 372 -5.29 28.49 19.76
CA ASN A 372 -5.66 28.60 21.17
C ASN A 372 -7.08 28.12 21.50
N ILE A 373 -7.65 27.24 20.69
CA ILE A 373 -8.95 26.61 20.91
C ILE A 373 -8.72 25.20 21.41
N ASN A 374 -9.17 24.88 22.63
CA ASN A 374 -8.94 23.59 23.26
C ASN A 374 -10.23 22.78 23.32
N ILE A 375 -10.25 21.63 22.65
CA ILE A 375 -11.32 20.63 22.75
C ILE A 375 -10.79 19.46 23.59
N LEU A 376 -11.24 19.38 24.86
CA LEU A 376 -10.69 18.43 25.83
C LEU A 376 -11.67 17.32 26.21
N ASN A 377 -12.96 17.50 25.94
CA ASN A 377 -14.02 16.63 26.42
C ASN A 377 -14.54 15.61 25.40
N THR A 378 -13.86 15.48 24.27
CA THR A 378 -14.17 14.44 23.27
C THR A 378 -13.83 13.06 23.83
N ASN A 379 -14.81 12.16 23.83
CA ASN A 379 -14.69 10.82 24.41
C ASN A 379 -14.98 9.70 23.41
N PHE A 380 -15.34 10.02 22.17
CA PHE A 380 -15.54 9.03 21.14
C PHE A 380 -14.99 9.50 19.79
N ASP A 381 -14.13 8.66 19.19
CA ASP A 381 -13.57 8.86 17.85
C ASP A 381 -13.97 7.68 16.94
N THR A 382 -14.83 7.96 15.97
CA THR A 382 -15.33 6.95 15.02
C THR A 382 -14.21 6.34 14.16
N MET A 383 -13.13 7.08 13.89
CA MET A 383 -11.97 6.56 13.17
C MET A 383 -11.24 5.50 13.98
N ILE A 384 -11.00 5.75 15.26
CA ILE A 384 -10.35 4.80 16.19
C ILE A 384 -11.24 3.57 16.41
N ALA A 385 -12.55 3.77 16.64
CA ALA A 385 -13.50 2.68 16.79
C ALA A 385 -13.54 1.79 15.53
N GLY A 386 -13.62 2.40 14.36
CA GLY A 386 -13.61 1.69 13.09
C GLY A 386 -12.30 0.93 12.84
N TYR A 387 -11.16 1.50 13.22
CA TYR A 387 -9.87 0.83 13.15
C TYR A 387 -9.80 -0.43 14.01
N LEU A 388 -10.25 -0.37 15.27
CA LEU A 388 -10.28 -1.52 16.17
C LEU A 388 -11.23 -2.62 15.70
N LEU A 389 -12.31 -2.25 15.04
CA LEU A 389 -13.28 -3.15 14.43
C LEU A 389 -12.86 -3.63 13.02
N GLU A 390 -11.64 -3.33 12.61
CA GLU A 390 -11.03 -3.72 11.34
C GLU A 390 -11.77 -3.24 10.07
N TYR A 391 -12.54 -2.14 10.17
CA TYR A 391 -13.09 -1.46 8.99
C TYR A 391 -11.97 -0.86 8.13
N ASN A 392 -12.26 -0.63 6.84
CA ASN A 392 -11.33 0.05 5.95
C ASN A 392 -11.29 1.56 6.22
N ILE A 393 -10.43 1.95 7.15
CA ILE A 393 -10.28 3.33 7.60
C ILE A 393 -9.36 4.11 6.68
N LYS A 394 -9.77 5.34 6.34
CA LYS A 394 -9.00 6.36 5.61
C LYS A 394 -9.07 7.68 6.34
N GLU A 395 -8.19 8.62 6.00
CA GLU A 395 -8.24 10.00 6.50
C GLU A 395 -9.56 10.69 6.14
N ASP A 396 -10.07 10.44 4.93
CA ASP A 396 -11.38 10.90 4.51
C ASP A 396 -12.48 9.97 5.07
N ILE A 397 -13.28 10.50 6.00
CA ILE A 397 -14.42 9.83 6.62
C ILE A 397 -15.45 9.31 5.60
N SER A 398 -15.51 9.90 4.40
CA SER A 398 -16.48 9.53 3.37
C SER A 398 -16.37 8.07 2.95
N TYR A 399 -15.16 7.48 3.02
CA TYR A 399 -14.99 6.05 2.76
C TYR A 399 -15.76 5.18 3.75
N LEU A 400 -15.66 5.47 5.05
CA LEU A 400 -16.36 4.74 6.08
C LEU A 400 -17.87 5.04 6.03
N ALA A 401 -18.25 6.31 5.98
CA ALA A 401 -19.64 6.74 6.00
C ALA A 401 -20.43 6.20 4.79
N ASN A 402 -19.84 6.18 3.61
CA ASN A 402 -20.47 5.62 2.41
C ASN A 402 -20.65 4.10 2.49
N SER A 403 -19.83 3.38 3.26
CA SER A 403 -20.06 1.95 3.55
C SER A 403 -21.27 1.71 4.46
N PHE A 404 -21.73 2.74 5.19
CA PHE A 404 -22.96 2.76 5.98
C PHE A 404 -24.14 3.42 5.24
N ASN A 405 -24.06 3.58 3.91
CA ASN A 405 -25.08 4.18 3.04
C ASN A 405 -25.34 5.69 3.23
N TYR A 406 -24.40 6.43 3.83
CA TYR A 406 -24.41 7.89 3.82
C TYR A 406 -23.82 8.39 2.52
N ASN A 407 -24.51 9.35 1.86
CA ASN A 407 -24.04 9.92 0.58
C ASN A 407 -23.16 11.14 0.80
N ILE A 408 -21.93 10.93 1.22
CA ILE A 408 -20.99 12.01 1.49
C ILE A 408 -20.00 12.10 0.34
N PRO A 409 -19.83 13.27 -0.30
CA PRO A 409 -18.83 13.43 -1.36
C PRO A 409 -17.42 13.21 -0.80
N PHE A 410 -16.53 12.62 -1.61
CA PHE A 410 -15.15 12.44 -1.24
C PHE A 410 -14.40 13.76 -1.21
N TYR A 411 -13.35 13.84 -0.39
CA TYR A 411 -12.50 15.01 -0.25
C TYR A 411 -11.94 15.48 -1.61
N ASP A 412 -11.44 14.56 -2.41
CA ASP A 412 -10.87 14.87 -3.74
C ASP A 412 -11.90 15.47 -4.69
N GLU A 413 -13.16 15.03 -4.62
CA GLU A 413 -14.26 15.56 -5.43
C GLU A 413 -14.66 16.98 -5.03
N MET A 414 -14.44 17.31 -3.76
CA MET A 414 -14.81 18.63 -3.22
C MET A 414 -13.73 19.69 -3.43
N TYR A 415 -12.46 19.32 -3.24
CA TYR A 415 -11.39 20.30 -3.06
C TYR A 415 -10.27 20.24 -4.08
N LEU A 416 -10.17 19.17 -4.90
CA LEU A 416 -9.09 19.03 -5.87
C LEU A 416 -9.56 19.31 -7.29
N LYS A 417 -8.81 20.17 -8.01
CA LYS A 417 -8.99 20.42 -9.45
C LYS A 417 -8.47 19.19 -10.23
N ASN A 418 -9.35 18.43 -10.84
CA ASN A 418 -9.00 17.34 -11.73
C ASN A 418 -7.82 16.48 -11.23
N LYS A 419 -7.18 15.67 -12.06
CA LYS A 419 -6.04 14.81 -11.74
C LYS A 419 -4.75 15.52 -11.26
N SER A 420 -4.71 16.86 -11.21
CA SER A 420 -3.50 17.62 -10.88
C SER A 420 -3.18 17.74 -9.37
N LYS A 421 -4.09 17.27 -8.49
CA LYS A 421 -3.98 17.43 -7.03
C LYS A 421 -3.84 18.89 -6.54
N SER A 422 -4.11 19.89 -7.39
CA SER A 422 -4.16 21.29 -6.98
C SER A 422 -5.52 21.61 -6.38
N LEU A 423 -5.54 22.41 -5.32
CA LEU A 423 -6.77 22.87 -4.66
C LEU A 423 -7.58 23.82 -5.56
N TYR A 424 -8.91 23.85 -5.39
CA TYR A 424 -9.74 24.90 -5.99
C TYR A 424 -9.39 26.27 -5.40
N GLU A 425 -9.47 27.31 -6.22
CA GLU A 425 -9.18 28.69 -5.79
C GLU A 425 -10.34 29.34 -5.02
N GLU A 426 -11.57 28.97 -5.37
CA GLU A 426 -12.79 29.46 -4.73
C GLU A 426 -13.47 28.35 -3.93
N GLU A 427 -13.95 28.70 -2.76
CA GLU A 427 -14.60 27.83 -1.79
C GLU A 427 -16.12 28.08 -1.79
N ASP A 428 -16.90 27.02 -2.09
CA ASP A 428 -18.35 27.07 -1.94
C ASP A 428 -18.75 26.69 -0.50
N ILE A 429 -18.94 27.69 0.34
CA ILE A 429 -19.27 27.53 1.76
C ILE A 429 -20.56 26.71 1.97
N LYS A 430 -21.58 26.79 1.09
CA LYS A 430 -22.81 26.00 1.24
C LYS A 430 -22.55 24.52 0.97
N LYS A 431 -21.76 24.22 -0.04
CA LYS A 431 -21.37 22.86 -0.38
C LYS A 431 -20.49 22.25 0.72
N THR A 432 -19.53 23.01 1.23
CA THR A 432 -18.67 22.64 2.36
C THR A 432 -19.49 22.38 3.62
N ALA A 433 -20.37 23.29 3.99
CA ALA A 433 -21.25 23.17 5.15
C ALA A 433 -22.14 21.93 5.07
N LYS A 434 -22.74 21.67 3.90
CA LYS A 434 -23.59 20.48 3.71
C LYS A 434 -22.80 19.18 3.89
N ALA A 435 -21.64 19.10 3.29
CA ALA A 435 -20.79 17.91 3.41
C ALA A 435 -20.31 17.69 4.87
N ALA A 436 -19.86 18.74 5.53
CA ALA A 436 -19.42 18.70 6.93
C ALA A 436 -20.56 18.29 7.87
N LEU A 437 -21.77 18.80 7.64
CA LEU A 437 -22.97 18.43 8.43
C LEU A 437 -23.35 16.95 8.23
N LEU A 438 -23.27 16.42 7.01
CA LEU A 438 -23.50 15.00 6.75
C LEU A 438 -22.46 14.11 7.45
N LYS A 439 -21.21 14.57 7.55
CA LYS A 439 -20.13 13.88 8.27
C LYS A 439 -20.42 13.88 9.79
N ALA A 440 -20.80 15.02 10.35
CA ALA A 440 -21.18 15.14 11.78
C ALA A 440 -22.41 14.29 12.11
N LYS A 441 -23.42 14.28 11.22
CA LYS A 441 -24.61 13.43 11.35
C LYS A 441 -24.24 11.96 11.37
N PHE A 442 -23.41 11.49 10.46
CA PHE A 442 -22.89 10.12 10.43
C PHE A 442 -22.25 9.73 11.77
N ILE A 443 -21.36 10.58 12.29
CA ILE A 443 -20.69 10.34 13.58
C ILE A 443 -21.71 10.16 14.70
N TYR A 444 -22.68 11.06 14.80
CA TYR A 444 -23.70 11.05 15.83
C TYR A 444 -24.59 9.80 15.78
N GLU A 445 -25.13 9.50 14.60
CA GLU A 445 -26.09 8.41 14.42
C GLU A 445 -25.44 7.01 14.52
N THR A 446 -24.15 6.89 14.23
CA THR A 446 -23.45 5.59 14.25
C THR A 446 -22.65 5.34 15.52
N LYS A 447 -22.46 6.33 16.39
CA LYS A 447 -21.68 6.21 17.63
C LYS A 447 -22.10 4.99 18.47
N ASN A 448 -23.38 4.84 18.74
CA ASN A 448 -23.88 3.72 19.56
C ASN A 448 -23.66 2.36 18.87
N ILE A 449 -23.79 2.30 17.55
CA ILE A 449 -23.55 1.07 16.78
C ILE A 449 -22.09 0.62 16.92
N PHE A 450 -21.16 1.56 16.81
CA PHE A 450 -19.73 1.26 16.99
C PHE A 450 -19.41 0.85 18.43
N GLU A 451 -19.99 1.53 19.42
CA GLU A 451 -19.79 1.21 20.82
C GLU A 451 -20.31 -0.19 21.18
N GLU A 452 -21.51 -0.57 20.71
CA GLU A 452 -22.05 -1.91 20.90
C GLU A 452 -21.14 -2.98 20.28
N LYS A 453 -20.66 -2.76 19.05
CA LYS A 453 -19.72 -3.68 18.40
C LYS A 453 -18.38 -3.78 19.14
N LEU A 454 -17.86 -2.67 19.67
CA LEU A 454 -16.65 -2.72 20.50
C LEU A 454 -16.86 -3.57 21.76
N LYS A 455 -18.06 -3.50 22.40
CA LYS A 455 -18.43 -4.34 23.54
C LYS A 455 -18.53 -5.82 23.16
N GLU A 456 -19.23 -6.13 22.08
CA GLU A 456 -19.38 -7.49 21.57
C GLU A 456 -18.04 -8.14 21.26
N GLU A 457 -17.13 -7.38 20.63
CA GLU A 457 -15.78 -7.82 20.29
C GLU A 457 -14.79 -7.72 21.44
N LYS A 458 -15.20 -7.32 22.66
CA LYS A 458 -14.33 -7.13 23.85
C LYS A 458 -13.16 -6.16 23.59
N LEU A 459 -13.43 -5.10 22.84
CA LEU A 459 -12.46 -4.08 22.45
C LEU A 459 -12.71 -2.73 23.13
N LEU A 460 -13.80 -2.61 23.93
CA LEU A 460 -14.19 -1.33 24.53
C LEU A 460 -13.14 -0.82 25.52
N ASP A 461 -12.62 -1.67 26.40
CA ASP A 461 -11.58 -1.29 27.38
C ASP A 461 -10.31 -0.81 26.65
N LEU A 462 -9.91 -1.49 25.57
CA LEU A 462 -8.78 -1.06 24.73
C LEU A 462 -9.03 0.31 24.10
N PHE A 463 -10.26 0.56 23.66
CA PHE A 463 -10.67 1.84 23.08
C PHE A 463 -10.63 2.96 24.12
N GLU A 464 -11.26 2.77 25.30
CA GLU A 464 -11.44 3.80 26.33
C GLU A 464 -10.17 4.06 27.15
N GLU A 465 -9.42 3.01 27.47
CA GLU A 465 -8.26 3.12 28.37
C GLU A 465 -6.95 3.40 27.64
N ILE A 466 -6.83 2.99 26.37
CA ILE A 466 -5.59 3.11 25.62
C ILE A 466 -5.75 4.01 24.39
N GLU A 467 -6.59 3.65 23.41
CA GLU A 467 -6.54 4.32 22.10
C GLU A 467 -7.09 5.75 22.14
N MET A 468 -8.20 6.00 22.84
CA MET A 468 -8.75 7.35 22.98
C MET A 468 -7.84 8.28 23.79
N PRO A 469 -7.36 7.94 25.00
CA PRO A 469 -6.43 8.79 25.74
C PRO A 469 -5.13 9.05 24.98
N LEU A 470 -4.62 8.04 24.29
CA LEU A 470 -3.40 8.16 23.49
C LEU A 470 -3.51 9.22 22.40
N SER A 471 -4.69 9.39 21.78
CA SER A 471 -4.88 10.37 20.70
C SER A 471 -4.59 11.81 21.16
N LYS A 472 -4.92 12.17 22.41
CA LYS A 472 -4.56 13.45 23.04
C LYS A 472 -3.04 13.54 23.26
N VAL A 473 -2.43 12.48 23.80
CA VAL A 473 -0.97 12.45 24.08
C VAL A 473 -0.18 12.64 22.76
N LEU A 474 -0.56 11.93 21.70
CA LEU A 474 0.03 12.11 20.38
C LEU A 474 -0.19 13.53 19.84
N GLY A 475 -1.38 14.08 20.03
CA GLY A 475 -1.68 15.46 19.66
C GLY A 475 -0.79 16.48 20.38
N ASP A 476 -0.52 16.27 21.66
CA ASP A 476 0.42 17.11 22.43
C ASP A 476 1.86 16.97 21.93
N MET A 477 2.30 15.74 21.61
CA MET A 477 3.62 15.49 21.02
C MET A 477 3.78 16.19 19.67
N GLU A 478 2.80 16.07 18.80
CA GLU A 478 2.78 16.72 17.48
C GLU A 478 2.77 18.26 17.60
N TYR A 479 1.94 18.79 18.49
CA TYR A 479 1.87 20.22 18.75
C TYR A 479 3.20 20.79 19.30
N ASN A 480 3.80 20.08 20.27
CA ASN A 480 5.08 20.49 20.87
C ASN A 480 6.22 20.45 19.84
N GLY A 481 6.22 19.48 18.93
CA GLY A 481 7.28 19.29 17.94
C GLY A 481 8.65 19.03 18.56
N VAL A 482 9.64 18.91 17.71
CA VAL A 482 11.04 18.65 18.10
C VAL A 482 11.93 19.74 17.54
N LEU A 483 12.75 20.38 18.41
CA LEU A 483 13.67 21.43 18.02
C LEU A 483 14.84 20.87 17.20
N ILE A 484 15.20 21.54 16.13
CA ILE A 484 16.25 21.12 15.20
C ILE A 484 17.35 22.17 15.09
N ASP A 485 18.58 21.72 15.26
CA ASP A 485 19.78 22.52 14.95
C ASP A 485 20.03 22.51 13.44
N GLN A 486 19.61 23.59 12.77
CA GLN A 486 19.84 23.79 11.34
C GLN A 486 21.31 23.85 10.95
N ASN A 487 22.17 24.37 11.82
CA ASN A 487 23.59 24.49 11.53
C ASN A 487 24.24 23.09 11.49
N GLU A 488 23.89 22.23 12.43
CA GLU A 488 24.36 20.83 12.43
C GLU A 488 23.86 20.07 11.18
N LEU A 489 22.58 20.24 10.77
CA LEU A 489 22.08 19.67 9.51
C LEU A 489 22.81 20.22 8.29
N ASN A 490 23.10 21.51 8.22
CA ASN A 490 23.81 22.10 7.09
C ASN A 490 25.24 21.55 6.99
N LYS A 491 25.95 21.49 8.10
CA LYS A 491 27.31 20.94 8.18
C LYS A 491 27.32 19.49 7.71
N LEU A 492 26.41 18.66 8.22
CA LEU A 492 26.28 17.27 7.83
C LEU A 492 25.94 17.12 6.35
N GLY A 493 25.11 18.02 5.82
CA GLY A 493 24.75 18.07 4.40
C GLY A 493 25.96 18.29 3.50
N GLU A 494 26.83 19.23 3.85
CA GLU A 494 28.07 19.49 3.10
C GLU A 494 29.05 18.31 3.18
N GLU A 495 29.20 17.68 4.36
CA GLU A 495 30.03 16.48 4.53
C GLU A 495 29.51 15.32 3.63
N PHE A 496 28.20 15.11 3.57
CA PHE A 496 27.62 14.07 2.73
C PHE A 496 27.76 14.38 1.24
N LYS A 497 27.58 15.61 0.79
CA LYS A 497 27.78 16.02 -0.61
C LYS A 497 29.19 15.70 -1.08
N ILE A 498 30.20 16.14 -0.33
CA ILE A 498 31.61 15.88 -0.65
C ILE A 498 31.86 14.39 -0.77
N LYS A 499 31.33 13.58 0.16
CA LYS A 499 31.51 12.13 0.14
C LYS A 499 30.78 11.46 -1.01
N ILE A 500 29.56 11.91 -1.37
CA ILE A 500 28.81 11.44 -2.54
C ILE A 500 29.62 11.69 -3.83
N GLU A 501 30.15 12.91 -4.00
CA GLU A 501 30.96 13.26 -5.18
C GLU A 501 32.23 12.42 -5.30
N LEU A 502 32.94 12.17 -4.20
CA LEU A 502 34.10 11.28 -4.17
C LEU A 502 33.76 9.83 -4.56
N LEU A 503 32.64 9.33 -4.03
CA LEU A 503 32.17 7.98 -4.35
C LEU A 503 31.74 7.88 -5.81
N GLU A 504 31.05 8.89 -6.36
CA GLU A 504 30.67 8.94 -7.78
C GLU A 504 31.88 8.85 -8.68
N GLN A 505 32.89 9.68 -8.44
CA GLN A 505 34.14 9.64 -9.24
C GLN A 505 34.83 8.28 -9.13
N SER A 506 34.86 7.69 -7.95
CA SER A 506 35.46 6.38 -7.74
C SER A 506 34.70 5.25 -8.43
N ILE A 507 33.36 5.30 -8.41
CA ILE A 507 32.48 4.36 -9.11
C ILE A 507 32.63 4.49 -10.62
N TYR A 508 32.71 5.72 -11.17
CA TYR A 508 32.92 5.94 -12.61
C TYR A 508 34.28 5.43 -13.07
N ASN A 509 35.32 5.60 -12.26
CA ASN A 509 36.64 5.05 -12.56
C ASN A 509 36.61 3.52 -12.61
N ASP A 510 35.96 2.86 -11.64
CA ASP A 510 35.82 1.40 -11.63
C ASP A 510 34.93 0.89 -12.79
N ALA A 511 33.91 1.64 -13.17
CA ALA A 511 33.02 1.30 -14.30
C ALA A 511 33.64 1.62 -15.67
N GLY A 512 34.65 2.53 -15.74
CA GLY A 512 35.27 3.02 -16.96
C GLY A 512 34.40 3.97 -17.77
N GLU A 513 33.27 4.46 -17.20
CA GLU A 513 32.38 5.44 -17.82
C GLU A 513 31.44 6.10 -16.79
N LYS A 514 30.88 7.26 -17.16
CA LYS A 514 29.85 7.95 -16.36
C LYS A 514 28.47 7.38 -16.68
N PHE A 515 27.66 7.12 -15.65
CA PHE A 515 26.30 6.65 -15.76
C PHE A 515 25.47 7.11 -14.56
N ASN A 516 24.15 6.97 -14.61
CA ASN A 516 23.31 7.29 -13.45
C ASN A 516 23.30 6.11 -12.46
N ILE A 517 24.07 6.22 -11.37
CA ILE A 517 24.21 5.20 -10.32
C ILE A 517 22.87 4.90 -9.63
N SER A 518 21.99 5.91 -9.54
CA SER A 518 20.65 5.76 -8.98
C SER A 518 19.66 5.07 -9.92
N SER A 519 19.99 4.88 -11.21
CA SER A 519 19.17 4.14 -12.16
C SER A 519 19.42 2.64 -12.06
N PRO A 520 18.44 1.82 -11.59
CA PRO A 520 18.62 0.37 -11.51
C PRO A 520 18.96 -0.28 -12.85
N LYS A 521 18.44 0.30 -13.95
CA LYS A 521 18.67 -0.19 -15.30
C LYS A 521 20.11 0.01 -15.73
N GLN A 522 20.62 1.27 -15.67
CA GLN A 522 21.99 1.59 -16.08
C GLN A 522 23.01 0.87 -15.17
N LEU A 523 22.75 0.85 -13.86
CA LEU A 523 23.59 0.12 -12.93
C LEU A 523 23.64 -1.37 -13.24
N GLY A 524 22.49 -1.98 -13.59
CA GLY A 524 22.45 -3.38 -14.00
C GLY A 524 23.24 -3.67 -15.25
N GLU A 525 23.18 -2.79 -16.25
CA GLU A 525 23.98 -2.90 -17.48
C GLU A 525 25.49 -2.82 -17.18
N ILE A 526 25.92 -1.90 -16.30
CA ILE A 526 27.32 -1.80 -15.87
C ILE A 526 27.80 -3.04 -15.12
N LEU A 527 27.05 -3.48 -14.11
CA LEU A 527 27.47 -4.60 -13.26
C LEU A 527 27.48 -5.93 -13.97
N PHE A 528 26.44 -6.21 -14.78
CA PHE A 528 26.19 -7.55 -15.30
C PHE A 528 26.52 -7.71 -16.79
N ASP A 529 26.32 -6.68 -17.60
CA ASP A 529 26.64 -6.75 -19.03
C ASP A 529 28.10 -6.31 -19.29
N LYS A 530 28.61 -5.25 -18.62
CA LYS A 530 29.97 -4.74 -18.82
C LYS A 530 30.99 -5.41 -17.93
N LEU A 531 30.81 -5.42 -16.63
CA LEU A 531 31.74 -6.04 -15.66
C LEU A 531 31.54 -7.55 -15.49
N GLN A 532 30.52 -8.14 -16.13
CA GLN A 532 30.21 -9.56 -16.15
C GLN A 532 30.15 -10.23 -14.78
N LEU A 533 29.65 -9.51 -13.78
CA LEU A 533 29.47 -10.03 -12.43
C LEU A 533 28.34 -11.09 -12.40
N PRO A 534 28.40 -12.07 -11.48
CA PRO A 534 27.36 -13.07 -11.36
C PRO A 534 25.97 -12.44 -11.11
N HIS A 535 24.95 -12.87 -11.84
CA HIS A 535 23.60 -12.35 -11.71
C HIS A 535 22.55 -13.46 -11.64
N GLY A 536 21.39 -13.18 -11.05
CA GLY A 536 20.19 -14.01 -11.14
C GLY A 536 19.46 -13.86 -12.48
N LYS A 537 18.26 -14.43 -12.57
CA LYS A 537 17.42 -14.29 -13.80
C LYS A 537 17.12 -12.83 -14.09
N LYS A 538 17.29 -12.43 -15.35
CA LYS A 538 16.92 -11.11 -15.87
C LYS A 538 15.39 -11.04 -15.95
N ASN A 539 14.79 -10.07 -15.30
CA ASN A 539 13.34 -9.82 -15.35
C ASN A 539 12.97 -8.97 -16.57
N LYS A 540 11.66 -8.83 -16.89
CA LYS A 540 11.18 -7.92 -17.97
C LYS A 540 11.66 -6.47 -17.83
N SER A 541 11.92 -6.02 -16.59
CA SER A 541 12.45 -4.68 -16.25
C SER A 541 13.98 -4.58 -16.22
N GLY A 542 14.72 -5.67 -16.50
CA GLY A 542 16.18 -5.73 -16.43
C GLY A 542 16.72 -6.55 -15.26
N TYR A 543 17.97 -6.29 -14.89
CA TYR A 543 18.61 -6.92 -13.74
C TYR A 543 18.15 -6.30 -12.41
N SER A 544 17.99 -7.14 -11.39
CA SER A 544 17.79 -6.63 -10.03
C SER A 544 19.11 -6.09 -9.47
N THR A 545 19.09 -4.87 -8.96
CA THR A 545 20.20 -4.24 -8.25
C THR A 545 19.83 -3.91 -6.80
N SER A 546 18.92 -4.75 -6.20
CA SER A 546 18.53 -4.61 -4.80
C SER A 546 19.73 -4.80 -3.87
N ILE A 547 19.60 -4.32 -2.64
CA ILE A 547 20.67 -4.45 -1.63
C ILE A 547 21.05 -5.92 -1.39
N ASP A 548 20.10 -6.84 -1.44
CA ASP A 548 20.33 -8.28 -1.26
C ASP A 548 21.19 -8.86 -2.40
N VAL A 549 20.95 -8.39 -3.63
CA VAL A 549 21.78 -8.78 -4.79
C VAL A 549 23.19 -8.22 -4.65
N LEU A 550 23.33 -6.94 -4.28
CA LEU A 550 24.62 -6.32 -4.08
C LEU A 550 25.41 -6.97 -2.94
N ASN A 551 24.76 -7.31 -1.83
CA ASN A 551 25.39 -8.03 -0.72
C ASN A 551 25.96 -9.40 -1.13
N LYS A 552 25.30 -10.13 -2.04
CA LYS A 552 25.82 -11.39 -2.60
C LYS A 552 27.04 -11.19 -3.51
N LEU A 553 27.26 -9.97 -3.98
CA LEU A 553 28.40 -9.60 -4.82
C LEU A 553 29.57 -8.98 -4.04
N LEU A 554 29.45 -8.80 -2.72
CA LEU A 554 30.53 -8.31 -1.87
C LEU A 554 31.80 -9.14 -2.04
N GLY A 555 32.95 -8.47 -2.15
CA GLY A 555 34.25 -9.09 -2.41
C GLY A 555 34.47 -9.60 -3.84
N LYS A 556 33.50 -9.49 -4.76
CA LYS A 556 33.68 -9.87 -6.16
C LYS A 556 34.27 -8.74 -7.03
N HIS A 557 33.96 -7.50 -6.72
CA HIS A 557 34.52 -6.32 -7.37
C HIS A 557 34.49 -5.11 -6.44
N PRO A 558 35.50 -4.22 -6.40
CA PRO A 558 35.55 -3.06 -5.50
C PRO A 558 34.38 -2.09 -5.69
N ILE A 559 33.80 -2.00 -6.90
CA ILE A 559 32.68 -1.14 -7.22
C ILE A 559 31.44 -1.42 -6.33
N ILE A 560 31.27 -2.66 -5.88
CA ILE A 560 30.07 -3.10 -5.14
C ILE A 560 29.97 -2.42 -3.78
N GLU A 561 31.07 -2.41 -3.02
CA GLU A 561 31.13 -1.73 -1.72
C GLU A 561 30.87 -0.24 -1.86
N LYS A 562 31.45 0.40 -2.89
CA LYS A 562 31.27 1.83 -3.17
C LYS A 562 29.82 2.16 -3.56
N ILE A 563 29.15 1.31 -4.34
CA ILE A 563 27.75 1.49 -4.70
C ILE A 563 26.83 1.35 -3.48
N ILE A 564 27.09 0.40 -2.60
CA ILE A 564 26.31 0.22 -1.36
C ILE A 564 26.50 1.45 -0.46
N GLU A 565 27.72 1.93 -0.30
CA GLU A 565 28.01 3.13 0.49
C GLU A 565 27.40 4.38 -0.14
N TYR A 566 27.54 4.57 -1.46
CA TYR A 566 26.92 5.68 -2.19
C TYR A 566 25.41 5.72 -2.00
N ARG A 567 24.73 4.59 -2.21
CA ARG A 567 23.28 4.50 -2.02
C ARG A 567 22.84 4.80 -0.59
N THR A 568 23.63 4.34 0.37
CA THR A 568 23.37 4.59 1.79
C THR A 568 23.48 6.08 2.10
N ILE A 569 24.58 6.73 1.73
CA ILE A 569 24.82 8.15 2.03
C ILE A 569 23.86 9.04 1.23
N ASN A 570 23.63 8.73 -0.05
CA ASN A 570 22.70 9.49 -0.88
C ASN A 570 21.25 9.43 -0.34
N LYS A 571 20.81 8.27 0.15
CA LYS A 571 19.51 8.14 0.83
C LYS A 571 19.48 8.97 2.13
N LEU A 572 20.54 8.94 2.92
CA LEU A 572 20.63 9.74 4.15
C LEU A 572 20.60 11.24 3.84
N TYR A 573 21.32 11.67 2.83
CA TYR A 573 21.35 13.06 2.38
C TYR A 573 19.97 13.52 1.88
N THR A 574 19.41 12.83 0.91
CA THR A 574 18.16 13.26 0.27
C THR A 574 16.94 13.13 1.18
N THR A 575 16.82 12.02 1.91
CA THR A 575 15.62 11.73 2.72
C THR A 575 15.69 12.41 4.08
N TYR A 576 16.84 12.38 4.75
CA TYR A 576 16.92 12.88 6.12
C TYR A 576 17.54 14.27 6.23
N VAL A 577 18.62 14.58 5.51
CA VAL A 577 19.17 15.93 5.62
C VAL A 577 18.27 16.94 4.92
N GLU A 578 18.05 16.79 3.61
CA GLU A 578 17.21 17.72 2.85
C GLU A 578 15.72 17.60 3.23
N GLY A 579 15.25 16.35 3.48
CA GLY A 579 13.86 16.12 3.91
C GLY A 579 13.54 16.79 5.25
N LEU A 580 14.43 16.69 6.25
CA LEU A 580 14.24 17.36 7.54
C LEU A 580 14.34 18.88 7.42
N LYS A 581 15.31 19.43 6.65
CA LYS A 581 15.41 20.88 6.39
C LYS A 581 14.10 21.45 5.85
N ASN A 582 13.49 20.75 4.89
CA ASN A 582 12.23 21.16 4.29
C ASN A 582 11.02 21.04 5.23
N ALA A 583 11.14 20.22 6.28
CA ALA A 583 10.09 19.99 7.27
C ALA A 583 10.17 20.94 8.49
N ILE A 584 11.23 21.74 8.60
CA ILE A 584 11.37 22.69 9.72
C ILE A 584 10.34 23.81 9.56
N CYS A 585 9.53 23.98 10.58
CA CYS A 585 8.52 25.03 10.65
C CYS A 585 9.11 26.37 11.11
N ARG A 586 8.31 27.43 11.11
CA ARG A 586 8.75 28.81 11.49
C ARG A 586 9.25 28.92 12.93
N ASP A 587 8.85 28.03 13.81
CA ASP A 587 9.26 27.94 15.21
C ASP A 587 10.58 27.17 15.41
N GLY A 588 11.25 26.77 14.33
CA GLY A 588 12.51 26.00 14.35
C GLY A 588 12.32 24.52 14.66
N LYS A 589 11.10 24.03 14.69
CA LYS A 589 10.76 22.66 15.04
C LYS A 589 10.24 21.85 13.85
N ILE A 590 10.32 20.55 14.02
CA ILE A 590 9.63 19.58 13.16
C ILE A 590 8.40 19.05 13.90
N HIS A 591 7.25 19.10 13.24
CA HIS A 591 5.99 18.56 13.71
C HIS A 591 5.60 17.37 12.84
N THR A 592 6.00 16.17 13.25
CA THR A 592 5.61 14.94 12.58
C THR A 592 4.12 14.65 12.81
N ILE A 593 3.54 13.81 11.97
CA ILE A 593 2.18 13.28 12.13
C ILE A 593 2.29 11.80 12.53
N TYR A 594 1.79 11.42 13.70
CA TYR A 594 1.69 10.03 14.11
C TYR A 594 0.42 9.39 13.57
N THR A 595 0.54 8.29 12.83
CA THR A 595 -0.60 7.53 12.37
C THR A 595 -0.92 6.40 13.36
N GLN A 596 -2.04 6.55 14.08
CA GLN A 596 -2.49 5.61 15.11
C GLN A 596 -3.26 4.42 14.50
N THR A 597 -3.89 4.61 13.35
CA THR A 597 -4.85 3.66 12.74
C THR A 597 -4.30 2.96 11.50
N LEU A 598 -2.98 2.99 11.26
CA LEU A 598 -2.36 2.44 10.04
C LEU A 598 -1.95 0.97 10.18
N THR A 599 -1.25 0.62 11.26
CA THR A 599 -0.66 -0.71 11.41
C THR A 599 -1.64 -1.70 12.02
N ARG A 600 -1.69 -2.92 11.53
CA ARG A 600 -2.58 -3.95 12.09
C ARG A 600 -2.08 -4.56 13.41
N THR A 601 -0.83 -4.28 13.80
CA THR A 601 -0.27 -4.73 15.09
C THR A 601 -0.51 -3.74 16.23
N GLY A 602 -1.09 -2.56 15.95
CA GLY A 602 -1.22 -1.51 16.94
C GLY A 602 0.00 -0.60 17.09
N ARG A 603 1.13 -0.89 16.41
CA ARG A 603 2.29 0.03 16.42
C ARG A 603 1.93 1.36 15.78
N LEU A 604 2.49 2.43 16.31
CA LEU A 604 2.41 3.75 15.68
C LEU A 604 3.31 3.80 14.44
N SER A 605 2.97 4.68 13.52
CA SER A 605 3.85 5.10 12.42
C SER A 605 3.96 6.62 12.41
N SER A 606 4.97 7.16 11.79
CA SER A 606 5.25 8.59 11.72
C SER A 606 5.42 9.00 10.27
N ILE A 607 4.79 10.11 9.87
CA ILE A 607 4.86 10.66 8.52
C ILE A 607 5.06 12.17 8.56
N GLU A 608 5.53 12.74 7.48
CA GLU A 608 5.69 14.19 7.25
C GLU A 608 6.48 14.97 8.32
N PRO A 609 7.74 14.57 8.63
CA PRO A 609 8.52 13.45 8.11
C PRO A 609 8.44 12.19 8.98
N ASN A 610 8.86 11.04 8.45
CA ASN A 610 8.96 9.82 9.25
C ASN A 610 10.21 9.84 10.13
N LEU A 611 10.03 10.11 11.42
CA LEU A 611 11.10 10.15 12.43
C LEU A 611 11.49 8.76 12.95
N GLN A 612 10.62 7.75 12.80
CA GLN A 612 10.85 6.39 13.30
C GLN A 612 11.87 5.60 12.47
N ASN A 613 12.15 6.05 11.25
CA ASN A 613 13.07 5.37 10.33
C ASN A 613 14.46 5.99 10.28
N ILE A 614 14.79 6.95 11.16
CA ILE A 614 16.14 7.53 11.24
C ILE A 614 17.11 6.45 11.74
N PRO A 615 18.10 6.03 10.94
CA PRO A 615 18.93 4.87 11.27
C PRO A 615 19.82 5.11 12.51
N ILE A 616 19.97 4.07 13.32
CA ILE A 616 20.85 4.08 14.50
C ILE A 616 22.13 3.27 14.25
N ARG A 617 21.98 2.12 13.58
CA ARG A 617 23.07 1.14 13.42
C ARG A 617 24.16 1.59 12.45
N ASN A 618 23.84 2.51 11.56
CA ASN A 618 24.79 3.08 10.63
C ASN A 618 25.41 4.34 11.27
N GLU A 619 26.72 4.42 11.28
CA GLU A 619 27.48 5.55 11.84
C GLU A 619 27.01 6.91 11.28
N TYR A 620 26.80 6.98 9.97
CA TYR A 620 26.28 8.19 9.31
C TYR A 620 24.82 8.52 9.70
N GLY A 621 23.97 7.50 9.85
CA GLY A 621 22.58 7.67 10.31
C GLY A 621 22.51 8.21 11.73
N ALA A 622 23.40 7.72 12.62
CA ALA A 622 23.49 8.20 13.99
C ALA A 622 23.91 9.70 14.07
N LEU A 623 24.65 10.23 13.08
CA LEU A 623 24.99 11.65 13.02
C LEU A 623 23.77 12.55 12.84
N ILE A 624 22.75 12.11 12.11
CA ILE A 624 21.51 12.88 11.89
C ILE A 624 20.83 13.18 13.21
N ARG A 625 20.87 12.25 14.18
CA ARG A 625 20.28 12.42 15.51
C ARG A 625 20.92 13.54 16.34
N LYS A 626 22.12 14.00 15.98
CA LYS A 626 22.74 15.18 16.64
C LYS A 626 21.98 16.47 16.42
N ALA A 627 21.27 16.57 15.29
CA ALA A 627 20.50 17.75 14.97
C ALA A 627 19.23 17.90 15.84
N PHE A 628 18.79 16.83 16.53
CA PHE A 628 17.64 16.87 17.43
C PHE A 628 18.08 17.30 18.82
N ILE A 629 17.76 18.53 19.18
CA ILE A 629 18.25 19.20 20.40
C ILE A 629 17.12 19.54 21.35
N PRO A 630 17.40 19.70 22.67
CA PRO A 630 16.40 20.13 23.64
C PRO A 630 16.11 21.64 23.49
N SER A 631 15.06 22.08 24.18
CA SER A 631 14.81 23.48 24.45
C SER A 631 15.97 24.13 25.26
N GLU A 632 16.00 25.46 25.30
CA GLU A 632 17.04 26.21 26.02
C GLU A 632 17.10 25.76 27.51
N ASN A 633 18.30 25.55 28.00
CA ASN A 633 18.57 25.04 29.36
C ASN A 633 17.99 23.65 29.65
N GLY A 634 17.80 22.81 28.63
CA GLY A 634 17.29 21.46 28.74
C GLY A 634 18.30 20.39 28.31
N ILE A 635 17.85 19.15 28.41
CA ILE A 635 18.50 17.94 27.91
C ILE A 635 17.49 17.08 27.13
N ILE A 636 17.98 16.30 26.19
CA ILE A 636 17.20 15.18 25.66
C ILE A 636 17.37 13.98 26.60
N MET A 637 16.25 13.38 26.99
CA MET A 637 16.23 12.14 27.77
C MET A 637 15.48 11.06 26.99
N SER A 638 15.99 9.83 27.00
CA SER A 638 15.40 8.67 26.35
C SER A 638 15.15 7.58 27.38
N GLY A 639 13.98 6.98 27.32
CA GLY A 639 13.62 5.74 28.04
C GLY A 639 13.33 4.64 27.03
N ASP A 640 14.12 3.56 27.04
CA ASP A 640 14.01 2.44 26.09
C ASP A 640 13.76 1.13 26.83
N TYR A 641 12.73 0.38 26.40
CA TYR A 641 12.46 -0.94 26.98
C TYR A 641 13.51 -1.96 26.58
N SER A 642 14.15 -2.57 27.55
CA SER A 642 15.12 -3.66 27.30
C SER A 642 14.42 -4.95 26.94
N GLN A 643 14.50 -5.35 25.67
CA GLN A 643 14.07 -6.65 25.14
C GLN A 643 12.60 -7.01 25.45
N ILE A 644 11.70 -6.05 25.34
CA ILE A 644 10.28 -6.19 25.71
C ILE A 644 9.59 -7.38 25.03
N GLU A 645 9.82 -7.62 23.74
CA GLU A 645 9.18 -8.73 23.01
C GLU A 645 9.61 -10.11 23.54
N LEU A 646 10.86 -10.27 23.97
CA LEU A 646 11.33 -11.53 24.61
C LEU A 646 10.76 -11.72 26.02
N ARG A 647 10.57 -10.64 26.77
CA ARG A 647 9.89 -10.67 28.07
C ARG A 647 8.42 -11.06 27.90
N ILE A 648 7.73 -10.50 26.93
CA ILE A 648 6.33 -10.86 26.59
C ILE A 648 6.26 -12.33 26.17
N LEU A 649 7.15 -12.81 25.30
CA LEU A 649 7.20 -14.22 24.94
C LEU A 649 7.42 -15.14 26.15
N SER A 650 8.37 -14.77 27.03
CA SER A 650 8.66 -15.53 28.26
C SER A 650 7.44 -15.62 29.18
N HIS A 651 6.67 -14.54 29.28
CA HIS A 651 5.39 -14.51 30.01
C HIS A 651 4.33 -15.40 29.37
N MET A 652 4.05 -15.19 28.06
CA MET A 652 3.00 -15.90 27.33
C MET A 652 3.26 -17.41 27.20
N ALA A 653 4.50 -17.77 26.93
CA ALA A 653 4.92 -19.19 26.81
C ALA A 653 5.27 -19.86 28.15
N ASN A 654 5.16 -19.10 29.25
CA ASN A 654 5.39 -19.58 30.63
C ASN A 654 6.72 -20.31 30.85
N ILE A 655 7.85 -19.71 30.43
CA ILE A 655 9.17 -20.35 30.43
C ILE A 655 9.96 -19.97 31.67
N ASP A 656 10.00 -20.85 32.67
CA ASP A 656 10.63 -20.54 33.96
C ASP A 656 12.15 -20.24 33.87
N SER A 657 12.88 -20.89 32.97
CA SER A 657 14.31 -20.62 32.78
C SER A 657 14.59 -19.22 32.22
N LEU A 658 13.76 -18.76 31.26
CA LEU A 658 13.86 -17.39 30.74
C LEU A 658 13.36 -16.35 31.73
N LYS A 659 12.28 -16.65 32.46
CA LYS A 659 11.79 -15.78 33.53
C LYS A 659 12.87 -15.57 34.58
N LYS A 660 13.49 -16.66 35.06
CA LYS A 660 14.59 -16.60 36.03
C LYS A 660 15.75 -15.76 35.49
N ALA A 661 16.15 -15.95 34.23
CA ALA A 661 17.23 -15.16 33.64
C ALA A 661 16.92 -13.65 33.64
N PHE A 662 15.65 -13.25 33.39
CA PHE A 662 15.21 -11.87 33.46
C PHE A 662 15.19 -11.33 34.91
N TYR A 663 14.79 -12.12 35.91
CA TYR A 663 14.86 -11.72 37.31
C TYR A 663 16.31 -11.57 37.80
N ASP A 664 17.20 -12.45 37.36
CA ASP A 664 18.61 -12.43 37.73
C ASP A 664 19.45 -11.41 36.91
N ASN A 665 18.79 -10.60 36.04
CA ASN A 665 19.42 -9.65 35.11
C ASN A 665 20.51 -10.24 34.23
N ILE A 666 20.39 -11.50 33.85
CA ILE A 666 21.32 -12.19 32.94
C ILE A 666 20.99 -11.74 31.49
N ASP A 667 22.04 -11.42 30.70
CA ASP A 667 21.85 -11.15 29.29
C ASP A 667 21.20 -12.35 28.58
N ILE A 668 19.96 -12.16 28.10
CA ILE A 668 19.13 -13.25 27.55
C ILE A 668 19.76 -13.89 26.30
N HIS A 669 20.51 -13.13 25.52
CA HIS A 669 21.16 -13.69 24.32
C HIS A 669 22.37 -14.54 24.71
N THR A 670 23.09 -14.16 25.77
CA THR A 670 24.18 -14.97 26.36
C THR A 670 23.63 -16.25 27.00
N LYS A 671 22.51 -16.10 27.75
CA LYS A 671 21.83 -17.29 28.36
C LYS A 671 21.36 -18.27 27.29
N THR A 672 20.67 -17.74 26.24
CA THR A 672 20.22 -18.59 25.12
C THR A 672 21.39 -19.24 24.38
N ALA A 673 22.51 -18.54 24.19
CA ALA A 673 23.70 -19.12 23.57
C ALA A 673 24.28 -20.26 24.46
N SER A 674 24.42 -20.00 25.77
CA SER A 674 24.85 -21.02 26.73
C SER A 674 23.97 -22.28 26.63
N ASP A 675 22.67 -22.12 26.59
CA ASP A 675 21.73 -23.24 26.55
C ASP A 675 21.75 -23.99 25.21
N ILE A 676 21.80 -23.29 24.07
CA ILE A 676 21.83 -23.88 22.72
C ILE A 676 23.15 -24.65 22.51
N PHE A 677 24.29 -24.04 22.87
CA PHE A 677 25.61 -24.62 22.67
C PHE A 677 26.04 -25.52 23.82
N LYS A 678 25.27 -25.63 24.92
CA LYS A 678 25.51 -26.43 26.13
C LYS A 678 26.86 -26.12 26.77
N ILE A 679 27.17 -24.83 26.90
CA ILE A 679 28.41 -24.32 27.52
C ILE A 679 28.09 -23.34 28.64
N PRO A 680 28.95 -23.14 29.63
CA PRO A 680 28.80 -22.11 30.63
C PRO A 680 28.70 -20.69 29.99
N THR A 681 27.99 -19.77 30.67
CA THR A 681 27.75 -18.41 30.17
C THR A 681 29.01 -17.56 29.95
N ASP A 682 30.03 -17.82 30.78
CA ASP A 682 31.35 -17.16 30.70
C ASP A 682 32.20 -17.59 29.49
N LEU A 683 31.85 -18.74 28.86
CA LEU A 683 32.50 -19.25 27.67
C LEU A 683 31.78 -18.87 26.37
N VAL A 684 30.67 -18.10 26.46
CA VAL A 684 29.94 -17.65 25.30
C VAL A 684 30.68 -16.53 24.58
N ASP A 685 31.10 -16.78 23.34
CA ASP A 685 31.77 -15.78 22.53
C ASP A 685 30.77 -14.84 21.80
N LYS A 686 31.30 -13.78 21.17
CA LYS A 686 30.50 -12.80 20.41
C LYS A 686 29.73 -13.43 19.24
N LYS A 687 30.26 -14.46 18.60
CA LYS A 687 29.66 -15.16 17.47
C LYS A 687 28.46 -16.00 17.95
N MET A 688 28.63 -16.76 19.00
CA MET A 688 27.57 -17.56 19.63
C MET A 688 26.43 -16.66 20.12
N ARG A 689 26.75 -15.55 20.81
CA ARG A 689 25.76 -14.55 21.22
C ARG A 689 25.00 -13.94 20.05
N ARG A 690 25.69 -13.66 18.94
CA ARG A 690 25.04 -13.15 17.70
C ARG A 690 24.07 -14.16 17.10
N ILE A 691 24.47 -15.46 17.06
CA ILE A 691 23.61 -16.55 16.59
C ILE A 691 22.36 -16.65 17.48
N ALA A 692 22.54 -16.71 18.79
CA ALA A 692 21.44 -16.77 19.75
C ALA A 692 20.51 -15.56 19.64
N LYS A 693 21.05 -14.36 19.42
CA LYS A 693 20.25 -13.15 19.16
C LYS A 693 19.40 -13.33 17.91
N ALA A 694 19.97 -13.83 16.82
CA ALA A 694 19.23 -14.06 15.57
C ALA A 694 18.15 -15.15 15.73
N VAL A 695 18.42 -16.20 16.51
CA VAL A 695 17.44 -17.25 16.82
C VAL A 695 16.32 -16.71 17.70
N ASN A 696 16.62 -15.99 18.78
CA ASN A 696 15.63 -15.39 19.68
C ASN A 696 14.62 -14.51 18.93
N PHE A 697 15.12 -13.57 18.12
CA PHE A 697 14.23 -12.73 17.31
C PHE A 697 13.55 -13.51 16.18
N GLY A 698 14.29 -14.45 15.57
CA GLY A 698 13.75 -15.28 14.51
C GLY A 698 12.53 -16.08 14.96
N ILE A 699 12.57 -16.68 16.16
CA ILE A 699 11.45 -17.44 16.72
C ILE A 699 10.21 -16.56 16.93
N ILE A 700 10.38 -15.35 17.49
CA ILE A 700 9.28 -14.37 17.67
C ILE A 700 8.61 -14.05 16.34
N TYR A 701 9.40 -13.91 15.27
CA TYR A 701 8.89 -13.58 13.93
C TYR A 701 8.55 -14.80 13.08
N GLY A 702 8.59 -16.03 13.64
CA GLY A 702 8.28 -17.25 12.91
C GLY A 702 9.22 -17.51 11.73
N ILE A 703 10.54 -17.24 11.91
CA ILE A 703 11.54 -17.35 10.84
C ILE A 703 11.69 -18.81 10.41
N SER A 704 11.78 -19.06 9.11
CA SER A 704 12.14 -20.37 8.58
C SER A 704 13.65 -20.64 8.69
N SER A 705 14.06 -21.92 8.64
CA SER A 705 15.48 -22.29 8.58
C SER A 705 16.20 -21.62 7.40
N PHE A 706 15.52 -21.45 6.27
CA PHE A 706 16.04 -20.70 5.13
C PHE A 706 16.25 -19.22 5.46
N GLY A 707 15.27 -18.54 6.06
CA GLY A 707 15.41 -17.13 6.46
C GLY A 707 16.53 -16.93 7.48
N LEU A 708 16.66 -17.81 8.47
CA LEU A 708 17.75 -17.77 9.45
C LEU A 708 19.12 -18.01 8.79
N SER A 709 19.21 -18.94 7.84
CA SER A 709 20.45 -19.22 7.10
C SER A 709 20.95 -18.02 6.30
N GLU A 710 20.05 -17.30 5.62
CA GLU A 710 20.37 -16.06 4.91
C GLU A 710 20.84 -14.95 5.89
N ASN A 711 20.17 -14.81 7.04
CA ASN A 711 20.51 -13.79 8.06
C ASN A 711 21.90 -14.02 8.68
N LEU A 712 22.24 -15.26 8.96
CA LEU A 712 23.50 -15.65 9.60
C LEU A 712 24.62 -15.97 8.60
N HIS A 713 24.34 -16.07 7.29
CA HIS A 713 25.25 -16.55 6.24
C HIS A 713 25.81 -17.97 6.54
N ILE A 714 24.93 -18.88 6.96
CA ILE A 714 25.22 -20.29 7.27
C ILE A 714 24.42 -21.21 6.36
N ARG A 715 24.67 -22.53 6.45
CA ARG A 715 23.88 -23.51 5.67
C ARG A 715 22.46 -23.66 6.24
N PRO A 716 21.42 -23.88 5.41
CA PRO A 716 20.05 -24.09 5.89
C PRO A 716 19.89 -25.24 6.90
N LYS A 717 20.70 -26.30 6.76
CA LYS A 717 20.73 -27.44 7.72
C LYS A 717 21.21 -27.00 9.10
N GLU A 718 22.27 -26.19 9.16
CA GLU A 718 22.83 -25.63 10.39
C GLU A 718 21.83 -24.66 11.06
N ALA A 719 21.20 -23.82 10.27
CA ALA A 719 20.14 -22.93 10.77
C ALA A 719 18.96 -23.73 11.37
N LYS A 720 18.56 -24.82 10.74
CA LYS A 720 17.53 -25.73 11.26
C LYS A 720 17.96 -26.36 12.60
N GLU A 721 19.21 -26.84 12.71
CA GLU A 721 19.76 -27.39 13.95
C GLU A 721 19.70 -26.38 15.10
N PHE A 722 19.96 -25.09 14.85
CA PHE A 722 19.83 -24.06 15.88
C PHE A 722 18.37 -23.84 16.31
N ILE A 723 17.44 -23.81 15.37
CA ILE A 723 16.00 -23.67 15.67
C ILE A 723 15.52 -24.88 16.48
N ASP A 724 15.85 -26.09 16.03
CA ASP A 724 15.46 -27.34 16.70
C ASP A 724 16.06 -27.43 18.12
N SER A 725 17.33 -27.05 18.28
CA SER A 725 17.99 -27.00 19.60
C SER A 725 17.32 -26.00 20.53
N TYR A 726 16.96 -24.82 20.01
CA TYR A 726 16.23 -23.80 20.78
C TYR A 726 14.86 -24.32 21.26
N LEU A 727 14.08 -24.92 20.36
CA LEU A 727 12.75 -25.44 20.68
C LEU A 727 12.78 -26.65 21.61
N GLN A 728 13.87 -27.46 21.55
CA GLN A 728 14.11 -28.54 22.51
C GLN A 728 14.51 -28.01 23.89
N THR A 729 15.31 -26.95 23.93
CA THR A 729 15.74 -26.29 25.17
C THR A 729 14.58 -25.57 25.86
N TYR A 730 13.71 -24.97 25.06
CA TYR A 730 12.55 -24.22 25.53
C TYR A 730 11.22 -24.80 25.01
N PRO A 731 10.79 -25.99 25.52
CA PRO A 731 9.60 -26.69 25.02
C PRO A 731 8.32 -25.88 25.20
N GLY A 732 8.26 -24.99 26.20
CA GLY A 732 7.14 -24.06 26.36
C GLY A 732 6.96 -23.08 25.21
N VAL A 733 8.06 -22.69 24.52
CA VAL A 733 7.97 -21.85 23.30
C VAL A 733 7.28 -22.64 22.19
N LYS A 734 7.70 -23.89 21.98
CA LYS A 734 7.11 -24.75 20.95
C LYS A 734 5.63 -24.96 21.21
N GLN A 735 5.26 -25.28 22.45
CA GLN A 735 3.85 -25.48 22.84
C GLN A 735 3.02 -24.20 22.59
N TYR A 736 3.53 -23.05 23.02
CA TYR A 736 2.89 -21.75 22.76
C TYR A 736 2.68 -21.48 21.27
N MET A 737 3.69 -21.77 20.44
CA MET A 737 3.59 -21.59 18.98
C MET A 737 2.53 -22.50 18.39
N ASP A 738 2.55 -23.79 18.73
CA ASP A 738 1.61 -24.80 18.21
C ASP A 738 0.17 -24.46 18.63
N ASP A 739 -0.05 -24.09 19.90
CA ASP A 739 -1.37 -23.70 20.42
C ASP A 739 -1.88 -22.41 19.80
N THR A 740 -1.00 -21.41 19.61
CA THR A 740 -1.37 -20.14 18.98
C THR A 740 -1.80 -20.32 17.52
N ILE A 741 -1.03 -21.12 16.76
CA ILE A 741 -1.37 -21.44 15.37
C ILE A 741 -2.69 -22.20 15.30
N LYS A 742 -2.84 -23.27 16.13
CA LYS A 742 -4.06 -24.05 16.18
C LYS A 742 -5.30 -23.18 16.46
N LYS A 743 -5.22 -22.36 17.49
CA LYS A 743 -6.30 -21.43 17.87
C LYS A 743 -6.58 -20.40 16.77
N ALA A 744 -5.54 -19.89 16.10
CA ALA A 744 -5.70 -18.97 14.98
C ALA A 744 -6.42 -19.61 13.77
N TYR A 745 -6.23 -20.93 13.53
CA TYR A 745 -7.00 -21.66 12.52
C TYR A 745 -8.46 -21.88 12.92
N GLU A 746 -8.72 -22.11 14.22
CA GLU A 746 -10.09 -22.32 14.76
C GLU A 746 -10.89 -21.02 14.78
N ASP A 747 -10.29 -19.93 15.30
CA ASP A 747 -10.97 -18.66 15.52
C ASP A 747 -10.93 -17.72 14.29
N GLY A 748 -9.94 -17.90 13.39
CA GLY A 748 -9.66 -16.99 12.25
C GLY A 748 -8.96 -15.69 12.63
N TYR A 749 -8.61 -15.50 13.91
CA TYR A 749 -7.93 -14.30 14.43
C TYR A 749 -7.01 -14.62 15.62
N VAL A 750 -6.19 -13.64 16.00
CA VAL A 750 -5.40 -13.64 17.25
C VAL A 750 -5.66 -12.36 18.04
N ARG A 751 -5.28 -12.37 19.34
CA ARG A 751 -5.41 -11.21 20.23
C ARG A 751 -4.11 -10.93 21.01
N THR A 752 -3.92 -9.65 21.37
CA THR A 752 -2.91 -9.24 22.34
C THR A 752 -3.39 -9.50 23.78
N LEU A 753 -2.53 -9.27 24.78
CA LEU A 753 -2.94 -9.30 26.22
C LEU A 753 -4.00 -8.23 26.54
N PHE A 754 -4.10 -7.17 25.74
CA PHE A 754 -5.09 -6.09 25.88
C PHE A 754 -6.29 -6.28 24.93
N ASN A 755 -6.55 -7.51 24.49
CA ASN A 755 -7.65 -7.89 23.59
C ASN A 755 -7.61 -7.29 22.18
N ARG A 756 -6.57 -6.56 21.75
CA ARG A 756 -6.46 -6.10 20.36
C ARG A 756 -6.59 -7.29 19.43
N LYS A 757 -7.60 -7.26 18.57
CA LYS A 757 -7.93 -8.33 17.62
C LYS A 757 -7.20 -8.10 16.30
N ARG A 758 -6.74 -9.18 15.68
CA ARG A 758 -6.30 -9.20 14.29
C ARG A 758 -6.80 -10.44 13.57
N THR A 759 -7.65 -10.23 12.59
CA THR A 759 -8.15 -11.28 11.70
C THR A 759 -7.07 -11.69 10.70
N ILE A 760 -6.93 -13.00 10.44
CA ILE A 760 -5.87 -13.56 9.59
C ILE A 760 -6.50 -14.40 8.49
N GLY A 761 -6.95 -13.76 7.42
CA GLY A 761 -7.57 -14.44 6.27
C GLY A 761 -6.61 -15.37 5.50
N GLU A 762 -5.30 -15.13 5.61
CA GLU A 762 -4.24 -15.93 4.99
C GLU A 762 -4.24 -17.39 5.43
N LEU A 763 -4.70 -17.69 6.65
CA LEU A 763 -4.72 -19.07 7.19
C LEU A 763 -5.65 -20.00 6.41
N GLN A 764 -6.70 -19.47 5.79
CA GLN A 764 -7.67 -20.25 5.02
C GLN A 764 -7.31 -20.36 3.54
N ASN A 765 -6.18 -19.80 3.10
CA ASN A 765 -5.78 -19.81 1.70
C ASN A 765 -5.31 -21.21 1.26
N LYS A 766 -5.67 -21.65 0.04
CA LYS A 766 -5.21 -22.92 -0.53
C LYS A 766 -3.71 -22.96 -0.79
N ASN A 767 -3.08 -21.80 -1.03
CA ASN A 767 -1.64 -21.71 -1.27
C ASN A 767 -0.86 -21.87 0.04
N TYR A 768 0.01 -22.88 0.09
CA TYR A 768 0.85 -23.19 1.25
C TYR A 768 1.72 -21.99 1.71
N MET A 769 2.33 -21.26 0.78
CA MET A 769 3.19 -20.12 1.11
C MET A 769 2.40 -18.97 1.78
N ILE A 770 1.14 -18.75 1.34
CA ILE A 770 0.25 -17.75 1.94
C ILE A 770 -0.17 -18.20 3.33
N ARG A 771 -0.53 -19.49 3.52
CA ARG A 771 -0.83 -20.03 4.86
C ARG A 771 0.35 -19.89 5.81
N GLN A 772 1.56 -20.25 5.37
CA GLN A 772 2.76 -20.03 6.17
C GLN A 772 2.98 -18.56 6.55
N SER A 773 2.65 -17.63 5.66
CA SER A 773 2.66 -16.20 6.01
C SER A 773 1.62 -15.87 7.08
N GLY A 774 0.42 -16.46 6.99
CA GLY A 774 -0.62 -16.36 8.02
C GLY A 774 -0.17 -16.90 9.38
N GLU A 775 0.49 -18.06 9.42
CA GLU A 775 1.04 -18.63 10.65
C GLU A 775 2.08 -17.69 11.31
N ARG A 776 2.96 -17.08 10.51
CA ARG A 776 3.91 -16.08 11.02
C ARG A 776 3.21 -14.83 11.57
N ILE A 777 2.15 -14.37 10.91
CA ILE A 777 1.32 -13.27 11.40
C ILE A 777 0.67 -13.65 12.74
N ALA A 778 0.15 -14.88 12.86
CA ALA A 778 -0.46 -15.38 14.09
C ALA A 778 0.51 -15.42 15.26
N LEU A 779 1.75 -15.83 15.04
CA LEU A 779 2.78 -15.90 16.09
C LEU A 779 3.29 -14.51 16.50
N ASN A 780 3.52 -13.63 15.52
CA ASN A 780 4.11 -12.31 15.76
C ASN A 780 3.12 -11.32 16.39
N THR A 781 1.85 -11.34 15.97
CA THR A 781 0.87 -10.31 16.35
C THR A 781 0.60 -10.22 17.85
N PRO A 782 0.42 -11.32 18.61
CA PRO A 782 0.20 -11.25 20.06
C PRO A 782 1.38 -10.59 20.80
N ILE A 783 2.60 -10.90 20.41
CA ILE A 783 3.82 -10.39 21.06
C ILE A 783 4.06 -8.93 20.70
N GLN A 784 4.14 -8.63 19.40
CA GLN A 784 4.41 -7.28 18.90
C GLN A 784 3.29 -6.31 19.23
N GLY A 785 2.03 -6.76 19.17
CA GLY A 785 0.88 -5.95 19.50
C GLY A 785 0.81 -5.66 21.01
N THR A 786 1.11 -6.63 21.87
CA THR A 786 1.20 -6.41 23.31
C THR A 786 2.32 -5.42 23.66
N SER A 787 3.48 -5.50 23.01
CA SER A 787 4.54 -4.50 23.15
C SER A 787 4.05 -3.10 22.80
N ALA A 788 3.32 -2.96 21.69
CA ALA A 788 2.73 -1.69 21.28
C ALA A 788 1.69 -1.16 22.28
N ASP A 789 0.87 -2.03 22.85
CA ASP A 789 -0.14 -1.65 23.85
C ASP A 789 0.51 -1.21 25.17
N ILE A 790 1.57 -1.89 25.61
CA ILE A 790 2.34 -1.52 26.83
C ILE A 790 2.96 -0.14 26.67
N ILE A 791 3.64 0.16 25.58
CA ILE A 791 4.27 1.49 25.40
C ILE A 791 3.22 2.59 25.28
N LYS A 792 2.09 2.35 24.65
CA LYS A 792 0.96 3.29 24.59
C LYS A 792 0.41 3.61 25.99
N LYS A 793 0.24 2.58 26.81
CA LYS A 793 -0.19 2.75 28.19
C LYS A 793 0.83 3.54 29.01
N ALA A 794 2.13 3.27 28.84
CA ALA A 794 3.19 4.03 29.46
C ALA A 794 3.16 5.52 29.04
N MET A 795 2.98 5.81 27.76
CA MET A 795 2.84 7.19 27.26
C MET A 795 1.69 7.93 27.92
N ILE A 796 0.53 7.28 28.07
CA ILE A 796 -0.65 7.86 28.72
C ILE A 796 -0.37 8.15 30.21
N GLU A 797 0.17 7.20 30.95
CA GLU A 797 0.42 7.36 32.37
C GLU A 797 1.54 8.40 32.68
N ILE A 798 2.58 8.45 31.83
CA ILE A 798 3.60 9.50 31.91
C ILE A 798 2.96 10.87 31.64
N ALA A 799 2.17 11.01 30.57
CA ALA A 799 1.52 12.29 30.25
C ALA A 799 0.60 12.77 31.38
N LYS A 800 -0.21 11.88 31.97
CA LYS A 800 -1.04 12.18 33.16
C LYS A 800 -0.18 12.64 34.35
N LYS A 801 0.94 11.96 34.59
CA LYS A 801 1.83 12.30 35.71
C LYS A 801 2.50 13.65 35.49
N LEU A 802 2.97 13.95 34.29
CA LEU A 802 3.52 15.28 33.96
C LEU A 802 2.51 16.40 34.17
N GLU A 803 1.25 16.19 33.77
CA GLU A 803 0.16 17.17 33.99
C GLU A 803 -0.15 17.36 35.48
N GLN A 804 -0.28 16.28 36.27
CA GLN A 804 -0.55 16.29 37.71
C GLN A 804 0.56 17.01 38.51
N GLU A 805 1.81 16.75 38.11
CA GLU A 805 2.98 17.35 38.78
C GLU A 805 3.34 18.76 38.24
N LYS A 806 2.56 19.24 37.25
CA LYS A 806 2.76 20.54 36.55
C LYS A 806 4.18 20.69 35.98
N MET A 807 4.76 19.61 35.46
CA MET A 807 6.11 19.61 34.92
C MET A 807 6.17 20.28 33.52
N GLN A 808 7.30 20.88 33.21
CA GLN A 808 7.56 21.50 31.92
C GLN A 808 8.14 20.51 30.90
N THR A 809 8.60 19.35 31.33
CA THR A 809 9.06 18.23 30.50
C THR A 809 8.02 17.85 29.48
N LYS A 810 8.46 17.63 28.24
CA LYS A 810 7.59 17.26 27.11
C LYS A 810 8.03 15.93 26.52
N MET A 811 7.10 15.01 26.32
CA MET A 811 7.31 13.86 25.44
C MET A 811 7.28 14.36 24.01
N ILE A 812 8.29 14.06 23.20
CA ILE A 812 8.48 14.64 21.85
C ILE A 812 8.58 13.60 20.75
N ILE A 813 9.16 12.41 20.99
CA ILE A 813 9.29 11.35 20.00
C ILE A 813 8.95 10.01 20.63
N GLN A 814 8.28 9.15 19.83
CA GLN A 814 8.13 7.72 20.07
C GLN A 814 8.73 6.95 18.89
N VAL A 815 9.68 6.06 19.14
CA VAL A 815 10.35 5.23 18.12
C VAL A 815 10.50 3.80 18.62
N HIS A 816 9.80 2.84 18.00
CA HIS A 816 9.80 1.44 18.42
C HIS A 816 9.43 1.28 19.90
N ASP A 817 10.40 0.91 20.74
CA ASP A 817 10.23 0.68 22.18
C ASP A 817 10.82 1.85 23.00
N GLU A 818 11.18 2.96 22.35
CA GLU A 818 11.84 4.16 22.94
C GLU A 818 10.86 5.34 23.02
N LEU A 819 10.88 6.05 24.14
CA LEU A 819 10.24 7.36 24.36
C LEU A 819 11.30 8.41 24.58
N VAL A 820 11.19 9.55 23.86
CA VAL A 820 12.15 10.66 23.94
C VAL A 820 11.47 11.90 24.48
N PHE A 821 12.17 12.59 25.40
CA PHE A 821 11.67 13.74 26.13
C PHE A 821 12.60 14.93 26.00
N ASP A 822 12.01 16.11 25.94
CA ASP A 822 12.67 17.40 26.13
C ASP A 822 12.51 17.81 27.60
N VAL A 823 13.61 17.84 28.34
CA VAL A 823 13.61 17.90 29.80
C VAL A 823 14.38 19.14 30.29
N PRO A 824 13.75 20.09 31.00
CA PRO A 824 14.48 21.16 31.67
C PRO A 824 15.46 20.59 32.72
N ASN A 825 16.64 21.18 32.81
CA ASN A 825 17.69 20.67 33.69
C ASN A 825 17.28 20.53 35.15
N ASN A 826 16.39 21.41 35.65
CA ASN A 826 15.88 21.35 37.01
C ASN A 826 14.89 20.22 37.27
N GLU A 827 14.35 19.58 36.25
CA GLU A 827 13.42 18.46 36.35
C GLU A 827 14.08 17.09 36.17
N LYS A 828 15.36 17.06 35.79
CA LYS A 828 16.09 15.85 35.36
C LYS A 828 15.95 14.67 36.32
N GLU A 829 16.31 14.83 37.58
CA GLU A 829 16.30 13.73 38.57
C GLU A 829 14.89 13.22 38.87
N LYS A 830 13.92 14.14 38.90
CA LYS A 830 12.54 13.82 39.18
C LYS A 830 11.90 13.04 38.02
N ILE A 831 12.10 13.51 36.77
CA ILE A 831 11.50 12.88 35.59
C ILE A 831 12.13 11.53 35.26
N GLU A 832 13.44 11.36 35.51
CA GLU A 832 14.11 10.06 35.33
C GLU A 832 13.43 8.98 36.19
N LYS A 833 13.14 9.27 37.44
CA LYS A 833 12.42 8.37 38.34
C LYS A 833 11.00 8.09 37.87
N ILE A 834 10.25 9.13 37.45
CA ILE A 834 8.88 9.00 36.97
C ILE A 834 8.82 8.11 35.71
N ILE A 835 9.68 8.36 34.72
CA ILE A 835 9.71 7.59 33.48
C ILE A 835 10.02 6.13 33.78
N LYS A 836 11.08 5.88 34.57
CA LYS A 836 11.49 4.51 34.91
C LYS A 836 10.40 3.78 35.68
N ASP A 837 9.85 4.37 36.73
CA ASP A 837 8.82 3.75 37.57
C ASP A 837 7.56 3.43 36.77
N ILE A 838 7.07 4.35 35.95
CA ILE A 838 5.87 4.13 35.14
C ILE A 838 6.12 3.07 34.08
N MET A 839 7.20 3.19 33.30
CA MET A 839 7.44 2.24 32.22
C MET A 839 7.70 0.82 32.75
N GLU A 840 8.37 0.66 33.89
CA GLU A 840 8.63 -0.67 34.45
C GLU A 840 7.39 -1.30 35.14
N ASN A 841 6.40 -0.52 35.60
CA ASN A 841 5.25 -1.00 36.35
C ASN A 841 3.89 -0.84 35.66
N VAL A 842 3.85 -0.38 34.40
CA VAL A 842 2.61 -0.08 33.66
C VAL A 842 1.74 -1.31 33.34
N CYS A 843 2.34 -2.51 33.39
CA CYS A 843 1.68 -3.78 33.14
C CYS A 843 2.27 -4.89 34.01
N GLU A 844 1.39 -5.72 34.59
CA GLU A 844 1.82 -6.90 35.33
C GLU A 844 2.14 -8.06 34.39
N LEU A 845 3.41 -8.41 34.32
CA LEU A 845 3.89 -9.61 33.65
C LEU A 845 4.57 -10.55 34.66
N SER A 846 4.66 -11.83 34.32
CA SER A 846 5.44 -12.80 35.13
C SER A 846 6.97 -12.66 34.94
N VAL A 847 7.41 -11.52 34.45
CA VAL A 847 8.81 -11.11 34.29
C VAL A 847 8.88 -9.58 34.49
N PRO A 848 9.96 -9.05 35.07
CA PRO A 848 10.08 -7.60 35.21
C PRO A 848 10.21 -6.94 33.83
N LEU A 849 9.63 -5.75 33.65
CA LEU A 849 9.96 -4.84 32.58
C LEU A 849 11.15 -3.99 33.02
N ASN A 850 12.20 -3.93 32.22
CA ASN A 850 13.37 -3.09 32.53
C ASN A 850 13.49 -1.99 31.49
N VAL A 851 13.80 -0.79 31.96
CA VAL A 851 13.95 0.42 31.15
C VAL A 851 15.34 1.01 31.32
N GLU A 852 16.02 1.22 30.20
CA GLU A 852 17.30 1.92 30.17
C GLU A 852 17.02 3.41 29.95
N ILE A 853 17.53 4.26 30.85
CA ILE A 853 17.44 5.73 30.73
C ILE A 853 18.80 6.26 30.30
N ALA A 854 18.79 7.06 29.22
CA ALA A 854 19.96 7.80 28.77
C ALA A 854 19.61 9.28 28.58
N TYR A 855 20.58 10.17 28.62
CA TYR A 855 20.38 11.60 28.42
C TYR A 855 21.61 12.28 27.83
N GLY A 856 21.41 13.38 27.13
CA GLY A 856 22.50 14.12 26.52
C GLY A 856 22.04 15.48 25.96
N LYS A 857 22.95 16.16 25.28
CA LYS A 857 22.70 17.46 24.64
C LYS A 857 21.92 17.36 23.34
N ASN A 858 21.78 16.15 22.83
CA ASN A 858 21.05 15.83 21.62
C ASN A 858 20.59 14.36 21.66
N TRP A 859 19.74 13.98 20.73
CA TRP A 859 19.19 12.61 20.68
C TRP A 859 20.24 11.51 20.44
N ARG A 860 21.39 11.85 19.80
CA ARG A 860 22.47 10.87 19.62
C ARG A 860 23.12 10.52 20.96
N GLU A 861 23.35 11.51 21.82
CA GLU A 861 23.98 11.32 23.12
C GLU A 861 23.03 10.68 24.15
N ALA A 862 21.72 10.84 23.98
CA ALA A 862 20.68 10.26 24.79
C ALA A 862 20.38 8.80 24.40
N LYS A 863 21.41 7.99 24.06
CA LYS A 863 21.25 6.58 23.73
C LYS A 863 22.50 5.74 24.10
#